data_e67781558bfe27e596e90228b9ab6e25
#
_entry.id   e67781558bfe27e596e90228b9ab6e25
#
_cell.length_a   1.000
_cell.length_b   1.000
_cell.length_c   1.000
_cell.angle_alpha   90.00
_cell.angle_beta   90.00
_cell.angle_gamma   90.00
#
_symmetry.space_group_name_H-M   'P 1'
#
loop_
_entity.id
_entity.type
_entity.pdbx_description
1 polymer ?
#
loop_
_entity_poly.entity_id
_entity_poly.type
_entity_poly.pdbx_seq_one_letter_code
_entity_poly.pdbx_strand_id
1 'polypeptide(L)'
;MRSKNKISHKMMAVLVAALIVAMLLTSCGGGGGGGGGGGGGSTGGGSSTVEPTPTPTPTPTPGPDPIPTPDPAPTPDPDPEPDPTPTPDPDPTPTPTPDPDPVPEPTPTPDPDPTPDPTPTPDPDPAPDPTPAPDPEPDEDGLITLVDKTGVFWRVQPTGKTTGTIIGYNKNKMGTGGKALPQIINFPEKLGKYTITAIGDGRRILFENDETVKEIVVPASVEKIDEMSFAGMLALKKATIKGPSKLGKSLFDGCQALEEVKLNDNITKIPDFAFGGCSSLQKLTLPSKLKTIGTYAFYGAFQDAQKHPTLELPQTVTSVGQYAFRNTDFEEIVVPSGLRKIETGAFDANGLKRVKLPEGVEEVEEGAFGSTTTGSIYLPKSIKRVGNDAFGRYASCYVYYAGSEADWKKVPVEGGGQDGSHAWEESWIFYDVTPEQYESVWNVSHTNEIIWEFGKNSTGMSVGGYDKAGQTPAGDVVFPDTIQIVSGTFPVTQISGYALKDCTEVKSAVVPDGVTTIGESAFSGCTSLTKVSLPESVTSIRNNAFYGCTSLPSISLPKDIDGIGNGVFRNCTSLTSISLPKGVTVVGDNVFNGCKRLFSVSLSSSLESIGKQAFYGCGALQNIMLPEGLRTIGESAFEESGLRELIVPESVTQIGDAAFYRCGQLKTATIKGNSNFPRGSQIRRGVFCYCGNLEEVKLNDDIQELPDLMFCYCYKLKKINLPYKLKNIGGVVFRGYIGEELRLPDTVTNVGVKAFCYIKTKKVALSQGMTSIVNETFYHADQMKAIYIPRSVKNIGRSAFDECDGLQDIYYSGSEADWANMKVESTGNEALTKATIHYNASVSDLGLTEEFSLLSLLGL
;
A
#
# COMPACT_ATOMS: atom_id res chain seq x y z
N MET A 1 -2.19 42.29 18.83
CA MET A 1 -0.86 41.98 19.38
C MET A 1 -0.49 40.58 18.92
N ARG A 2 0.36 40.50 17.89
CA ARG A 2 0.82 39.24 17.28
C ARG A 2 2.24 39.01 17.76
N SER A 3 2.47 37.95 18.54
CA SER A 3 3.81 37.48 18.89
C SER A 3 4.16 36.33 17.93
N LYS A 4 5.19 36.54 17.12
CA LYS A 4 5.79 35.56 16.21
C LYS A 4 6.83 34.76 16.99
N ASN A 5 6.63 33.46 17.17
CA ASN A 5 7.68 32.53 17.58
C ASN A 5 8.42 32.05 16.34
N LYS A 6 9.59 32.59 16.10
CA LYS A 6 10.61 32.03 15.22
C LYS A 6 11.38 30.96 16.00
N ILE A 7 11.09 29.69 15.76
CA ILE A 7 11.96 28.60 16.19
C ILE A 7 13.12 28.52 15.20
N SER A 8 14.33 28.76 15.72
CA SER A 8 15.57 28.80 14.96
C SER A 8 15.93 27.45 14.37
N HIS A 9 16.22 27.41 13.06
CA HIS A 9 16.69 26.24 12.32
C HIS A 9 17.94 25.55 12.94
N LYS A 10 18.65 26.19 13.82
CA LYS A 10 19.73 25.56 14.61
C LYS A 10 19.26 24.44 15.56
N MET A 11 17.99 24.47 16.00
CA MET A 11 17.42 23.38 16.83
C MET A 11 17.06 22.15 15.99
N MET A 12 16.78 22.33 14.73
CA MET A 12 16.42 21.21 13.83
C MET A 12 17.64 20.43 13.36
N ALA A 13 18.76 21.11 13.09
CA ALA A 13 20.03 20.47 12.75
C ALA A 13 20.63 19.68 13.92
N VAL A 14 20.47 20.18 15.16
CA VAL A 14 20.91 19.47 16.37
C VAL A 14 19.99 18.27 16.66
N LEU A 15 18.71 18.34 16.35
CA LEU A 15 17.78 17.21 16.51
C LEU A 15 18.04 16.10 15.48
N VAL A 16 18.39 16.44 14.25
CA VAL A 16 18.72 15.45 13.20
C VAL A 16 20.07 14.79 13.52
N ALA A 17 21.08 15.55 13.98
CA ALA A 17 22.35 14.98 14.42
C ALA A 17 22.20 14.10 15.68
N ALA A 18 21.31 14.45 16.60
CA ALA A 18 21.01 13.64 17.79
C ALA A 18 20.25 12.36 17.45
N LEU A 19 19.38 12.36 16.43
CA LEU A 19 18.68 11.18 15.95
C LEU A 19 19.63 10.21 15.24
N ILE A 20 20.61 10.69 14.49
CA ILE A 20 21.61 9.85 13.81
C ILE A 20 22.55 9.22 14.86
N VAL A 21 22.94 9.94 15.91
CA VAL A 21 23.75 9.39 17.00
C VAL A 21 22.96 8.39 17.86
N ALA A 22 21.65 8.60 18.05
CA ALA A 22 20.80 7.66 18.78
C ALA A 22 20.55 6.35 18.00
N MET A 23 20.50 6.40 16.66
CA MET A 23 20.38 5.19 15.83
C MET A 23 21.69 4.38 15.73
N LEU A 24 22.85 5.04 15.94
CA LEU A 24 24.16 4.35 15.96
C LEU A 24 24.48 3.74 17.33
N LEU A 25 23.81 4.11 18.40
CA LEU A 25 24.04 3.60 19.76
C LEU A 25 23.11 2.43 20.17
N THR A 26 22.11 2.09 19.35
CA THR A 26 21.20 0.96 19.63
C THR A 26 21.59 -0.35 18.95
N SER A 27 22.72 -0.39 18.21
CA SER A 27 23.16 -1.61 17.52
C SER A 27 24.36 -2.31 18.16
N CYS A 28 24.84 -1.92 19.35
CA CYS A 28 25.89 -2.64 20.04
C CYS A 28 25.56 -2.78 21.53
N GLY A 29 25.25 -4.02 21.94
CA GLY A 29 25.13 -4.36 23.36
C GLY A 29 24.46 -5.68 23.60
N GLY A 30 25.16 -6.73 23.25
CA GLY A 30 24.77 -8.08 23.61
C GLY A 30 25.24 -8.44 25.01
N GLY A 31 24.65 -9.46 25.52
CA GLY A 31 25.34 -10.38 26.40
C GLY A 31 25.06 -10.33 27.86
N GLY A 32 24.50 -11.41 28.34
CA GLY A 32 24.98 -11.98 29.61
C GLY A 32 24.02 -12.03 30.78
N GLY A 33 23.54 -13.23 31.02
CA GLY A 33 23.79 -13.88 32.27
C GLY A 33 22.72 -14.02 33.32
N GLY A 34 22.28 -15.24 33.47
CA GLY A 34 22.24 -15.91 34.75
C GLY A 34 20.96 -15.91 35.53
N GLY A 35 20.38 -17.09 35.64
CA GLY A 35 20.54 -17.92 36.71
C GLY A 35 19.29 -18.29 37.49
N GLY A 36 19.03 -19.56 37.58
CA GLY A 36 18.46 -20.27 38.72
C GLY A 36 16.95 -20.38 38.84
N GLY A 37 16.37 -21.48 38.94
CA GLY A 37 16.62 -22.73 39.56
C GLY A 37 15.30 -23.38 39.91
N GLY A 38 15.31 -24.68 39.83
CA GLY A 38 14.64 -25.67 40.63
C GLY A 38 13.18 -26.00 40.27
N GLY A 39 12.79 -27.19 40.09
CA GLY A 39 13.19 -28.49 40.49
C GLY A 39 12.02 -29.41 40.41
N GLY A 40 12.29 -30.62 40.08
CA GLY A 40 11.63 -31.85 40.54
C GLY A 40 10.43 -32.28 39.74
N GLY A 41 10.30 -33.40 39.17
CA GLY A 41 10.78 -34.69 39.41
C GLY A 41 9.73 -35.69 38.97
N SER A 42 10.18 -36.59 38.11
CA SER A 42 10.15 -38.04 38.35
C SER A 42 8.98 -38.86 37.79
N THR A 43 9.37 -39.77 36.98
CA THR A 43 9.02 -41.20 36.79
C THR A 43 7.70 -41.48 36.05
N GLY A 44 7.60 -42.35 35.07
CA GLY A 44 8.47 -43.46 34.65
C GLY A 44 7.60 -44.46 33.89
N GLY A 45 8.21 -45.15 32.89
CA GLY A 45 7.84 -46.49 32.48
C GLY A 45 6.63 -46.61 31.52
N GLY A 46 6.67 -47.22 30.42
CA GLY A 46 7.38 -48.29 29.87
C GLY A 46 6.49 -48.97 28.82
N SER A 47 7.08 -49.22 27.68
CA SER A 47 7.02 -50.39 26.80
C SER A 47 5.68 -51.02 26.39
N SER A 48 5.42 -51.14 25.16
CA SER A 48 5.55 -52.26 24.22
C SER A 48 4.41 -52.35 23.20
N THR A 49 4.85 -52.32 21.99
CA THR A 49 4.53 -53.13 20.79
C THR A 49 3.19 -53.92 20.78
N VAL A 50 2.45 -53.80 19.69
CA VAL A 50 2.14 -54.88 18.71
C VAL A 50 1.17 -54.37 17.62
N GLU A 51 1.62 -54.45 16.36
CA GLU A 51 0.80 -54.51 15.16
C GLU A 51 -0.02 -55.79 15.18
N PRO A 52 -1.14 -55.87 14.46
CA PRO A 52 -1.11 -56.66 13.24
C PRO A 52 -2.00 -56.09 12.07
N THR A 53 -1.45 -56.33 10.92
CA THR A 53 -2.04 -56.30 9.56
C THR A 53 -2.99 -57.49 9.30
N PRO A 54 -3.48 -57.67 8.07
CA PRO A 54 -4.66 -57.11 7.38
C PRO A 54 -5.56 -58.12 6.66
N THR A 55 -6.43 -57.58 5.76
CA THR A 55 -7.08 -58.20 4.61
C THR A 55 -8.37 -59.05 4.82
N PRO A 56 -9.21 -59.28 3.78
CA PRO A 56 -9.38 -58.66 2.49
C PRO A 56 -10.83 -58.29 2.08
N THR A 57 -10.93 -57.59 0.95
CA THR A 57 -12.07 -57.26 0.10
C THR A 57 -12.95 -58.45 -0.30
N PRO A 58 -14.23 -58.24 -0.66
CA PRO A 58 -14.67 -58.71 -1.98
C PRO A 58 -15.43 -57.67 -2.81
N THR A 59 -15.12 -57.66 -4.10
CA THR A 59 -15.75 -56.98 -5.22
C THR A 59 -17.15 -57.52 -5.50
N PRO A 60 -18.12 -56.69 -5.90
CA PRO A 60 -19.26 -57.12 -6.65
C PRO A 60 -19.22 -56.72 -8.13
N THR A 61 -19.60 -57.62 -8.96
CA THR A 61 -19.77 -57.66 -10.40
C THR A 61 -20.85 -56.72 -10.93
N PRO A 62 -20.74 -56.21 -12.18
CA PRO A 62 -21.63 -55.20 -12.74
C PRO A 62 -22.96 -55.77 -13.29
N GLY A 63 -24.02 -55.02 -13.16
CA GLY A 63 -25.31 -55.23 -13.80
C GLY A 63 -25.47 -54.36 -15.05
N PRO A 64 -26.36 -54.70 -16.00
CA PRO A 64 -26.31 -54.19 -17.35
C PRO A 64 -26.93 -52.81 -17.55
N ASP A 65 -26.40 -52.08 -18.56
CA ASP A 65 -26.82 -50.76 -19.02
C ASP A 65 -28.26 -50.69 -19.53
N PRO A 66 -28.97 -49.62 -19.30
CA PRO A 66 -30.23 -49.36 -20.01
C PRO A 66 -29.98 -48.58 -21.32
N ILE A 67 -30.74 -49.00 -22.31
CA ILE A 67 -30.81 -48.60 -23.72
C ILE A 67 -31.15 -47.09 -23.84
N PRO A 68 -30.49 -46.31 -24.71
CA PRO A 68 -30.84 -44.90 -24.93
C PRO A 68 -32.10 -44.72 -25.77
N THR A 69 -32.96 -43.85 -25.36
CA THR A 69 -34.10 -43.33 -26.12
C THR A 69 -33.65 -42.26 -27.14
N PRO A 70 -34.23 -42.25 -28.35
CA PRO A 70 -33.79 -41.32 -29.40
C PRO A 70 -34.26 -39.89 -29.16
N ASP A 71 -33.39 -38.93 -29.52
CA ASP A 71 -33.62 -37.49 -29.51
C ASP A 71 -34.78 -37.07 -30.44
N PRO A 72 -35.58 -36.08 -30.06
CA PRO A 72 -36.53 -35.47 -30.96
C PRO A 72 -35.84 -34.51 -31.94
N ALA A 73 -36.30 -34.53 -33.19
CA ALA A 73 -35.77 -33.74 -34.29
C ALA A 73 -35.84 -32.23 -34.06
N PRO A 74 -34.86 -31.44 -34.57
CA PRO A 74 -34.84 -30.00 -34.44
C PRO A 74 -35.96 -29.33 -35.26
N THR A 75 -36.65 -28.37 -34.67
CA THR A 75 -37.56 -27.44 -35.33
C THR A 75 -36.80 -26.50 -36.23
N PRO A 76 -37.30 -26.12 -37.42
CA PRO A 76 -36.62 -25.22 -38.32
C PRO A 76 -36.62 -23.77 -37.79
N ASP A 77 -35.46 -23.10 -37.97
CA ASP A 77 -35.23 -21.68 -37.69
C ASP A 77 -36.19 -20.82 -38.52
N PRO A 78 -36.71 -19.72 -37.97
CA PRO A 78 -37.42 -18.71 -38.74
C PRO A 78 -36.40 -17.91 -39.60
N ASP A 79 -36.83 -17.62 -40.84
CA ASP A 79 -36.14 -16.82 -41.85
C ASP A 79 -35.62 -15.47 -41.28
N PRO A 80 -34.40 -15.00 -41.66
CA PRO A 80 -33.92 -13.72 -41.29
C PRO A 80 -34.68 -12.59 -41.99
N GLU A 81 -35.10 -11.57 -41.22
CA GLU A 81 -35.62 -10.31 -41.75
C GLU A 81 -34.59 -9.62 -42.66
N PRO A 82 -35.00 -8.92 -43.73
CA PRO A 82 -34.07 -8.27 -44.63
C PRO A 82 -33.42 -7.07 -44.00
N ASP A 83 -32.10 -6.94 -44.19
CA ASP A 83 -31.21 -5.88 -43.79
C ASP A 83 -31.72 -4.48 -44.23
N PRO A 84 -31.72 -3.45 -43.39
CA PRO A 84 -32.04 -2.10 -43.84
C PRO A 84 -30.96 -1.57 -44.78
N THR A 85 -31.40 -1.07 -45.92
CA THR A 85 -30.61 -0.36 -46.90
C THR A 85 -29.70 0.67 -46.28
N PRO A 86 -28.39 0.70 -46.70
CA PRO A 86 -27.46 1.71 -46.18
C PRO A 86 -27.85 3.11 -46.68
N THR A 87 -27.92 4.06 -45.75
CA THR A 87 -27.99 5.49 -46.01
C THR A 87 -26.68 5.92 -46.69
N PRO A 88 -26.73 6.80 -47.71
CA PRO A 88 -25.50 7.23 -48.37
C PRO A 88 -24.63 8.07 -47.46
N ASP A 89 -23.32 7.77 -47.51
CA ASP A 89 -22.24 8.46 -46.81
C ASP A 89 -22.26 9.97 -47.19
N PRO A 90 -22.00 10.87 -46.24
CA PRO A 90 -21.78 12.25 -46.57
C PRO A 90 -20.43 12.41 -47.29
N ASP A 91 -20.48 13.20 -48.34
CA ASP A 91 -19.39 13.64 -49.24
C ASP A 91 -18.06 13.90 -48.51
N PRO A 92 -16.91 13.45 -49.05
CA PRO A 92 -15.61 13.70 -48.40
C PRO A 92 -15.28 15.18 -48.43
N THR A 93 -14.95 15.71 -47.29
CA THR A 93 -14.32 17.03 -47.10
C THR A 93 -13.11 17.17 -48.02
N PRO A 94 -12.93 18.34 -48.68
CA PRO A 94 -11.85 18.51 -49.63
C PRO A 94 -10.48 18.45 -48.92
N THR A 95 -9.58 17.69 -49.52
CA THR A 95 -8.16 17.58 -49.17
C THR A 95 -7.55 19.00 -49.03
N PRO A 96 -6.74 19.24 -47.98
CA PRO A 96 -6.03 20.48 -47.88
C PRO A 96 -5.02 20.58 -49.04
N THR A 97 -5.07 21.70 -49.77
CA THR A 97 -4.08 22.11 -50.77
C THR A 97 -2.68 22.08 -50.15
N PRO A 98 -1.67 21.57 -50.89
CA PRO A 98 -0.28 21.62 -50.43
C PRO A 98 0.17 23.05 -50.23
N ASP A 99 0.90 23.28 -49.15
CA ASP A 99 1.59 24.54 -48.85
C ASP A 99 2.47 24.95 -50.01
N PRO A 100 2.49 26.23 -50.36
CA PRO A 100 3.41 26.72 -51.42
C PRO A 100 4.86 26.60 -50.93
N ASP A 101 5.72 26.12 -51.84
CA ASP A 101 7.18 26.03 -51.69
C ASP A 101 7.76 27.33 -51.08
N PRO A 102 8.76 27.19 -50.18
CA PRO A 102 9.43 28.37 -49.62
C PRO A 102 10.12 29.18 -50.71
N VAL A 103 9.78 30.46 -50.74
CA VAL A 103 10.42 31.47 -51.57
C VAL A 103 11.93 31.47 -51.30
N PRO A 104 12.81 31.36 -52.33
CA PRO A 104 14.26 31.41 -52.10
C PRO A 104 14.66 32.77 -51.51
N GLU A 105 15.51 32.73 -50.49
CA GLU A 105 16.13 33.93 -49.92
C GLU A 105 16.81 34.79 -50.98
N PRO A 106 16.69 36.10 -50.87
CA PRO A 106 17.39 36.99 -51.81
C PRO A 106 18.90 36.89 -51.60
N THR A 107 19.61 36.62 -52.63
CA THR A 107 21.09 36.73 -52.79
C THR A 107 21.59 38.00 -52.13
N PRO A 108 22.63 37.94 -51.25
CA PRO A 108 23.21 39.17 -50.71
C PRO A 108 23.82 40.04 -51.84
N THR A 109 23.41 41.29 -51.88
CA THR A 109 24.04 42.34 -52.71
C THR A 109 25.51 42.49 -52.28
N PRO A 110 26.43 42.60 -53.21
CA PRO A 110 27.83 42.81 -52.86
C PRO A 110 28.02 44.16 -52.16
N ASP A 111 28.78 44.08 -51.05
CA ASP A 111 29.21 45.21 -50.25
C ASP A 111 29.94 46.28 -51.18
N PRO A 112 29.68 47.55 -50.99
CA PRO A 112 30.45 48.58 -51.69
C PRO A 112 31.88 48.61 -51.18
N ASP A 113 32.80 48.70 -52.11
CA ASP A 113 34.26 48.83 -51.92
C ASP A 113 34.58 49.79 -50.74
N PRO A 114 35.53 49.45 -49.86
CA PRO A 114 35.94 50.34 -48.80
C PRO A 114 36.66 51.59 -49.30
N THR A 115 36.11 52.71 -48.87
CA THR A 115 36.84 53.97 -49.05
C THR A 115 38.18 53.91 -48.33
N PRO A 116 39.28 54.42 -48.87
CA PRO A 116 40.62 54.38 -48.28
C PRO A 116 40.63 55.10 -46.97
N ASP A 117 41.13 54.39 -45.93
CA ASP A 117 41.39 54.87 -44.60
C ASP A 117 42.23 56.12 -44.60
N PRO A 118 41.88 57.15 -43.83
CA PRO A 118 42.72 58.29 -43.57
C PRO A 118 44.00 57.91 -42.86
N THR A 119 45.12 58.29 -43.29
CA THR A 119 46.48 58.15 -42.73
C THR A 119 46.42 58.31 -41.16
N PRO A 120 47.00 57.37 -40.41
CA PRO A 120 47.06 57.50 -38.95
C PRO A 120 47.94 58.73 -38.56
N THR A 121 47.33 59.60 -37.76
CA THR A 121 48.08 60.60 -37.02
C THR A 121 48.92 59.83 -36.00
N PRO A 122 50.18 60.18 -35.73
CA PRO A 122 51.01 59.52 -34.75
C PRO A 122 50.37 59.60 -33.39
N ASP A 123 50.25 58.44 -32.75
CA ASP A 123 49.77 58.26 -31.37
C ASP A 123 50.66 59.08 -30.41
N PRO A 124 50.08 59.82 -29.50
CA PRO A 124 50.87 60.40 -28.39
C PRO A 124 51.47 59.27 -27.56
N ASP A 125 52.74 59.42 -27.19
CA ASP A 125 53.47 58.49 -26.32
C ASP A 125 52.57 57.95 -25.19
N PRO A 126 52.60 56.63 -24.91
CA PRO A 126 51.85 56.06 -23.79
C PRO A 126 52.32 56.68 -22.49
N ALA A 127 51.37 57.25 -21.78
CA ALA A 127 51.60 57.67 -20.40
C ALA A 127 52.20 56.50 -19.63
N PRO A 128 53.21 56.75 -18.75
CA PRO A 128 53.82 55.69 -17.95
C PRO A 128 52.71 54.93 -17.19
N ASP A 129 52.78 53.60 -17.32
CA ASP A 129 51.89 52.66 -16.65
C ASP A 129 51.76 53.07 -15.15
N PRO A 130 50.52 53.23 -14.59
CA PRO A 130 50.39 53.58 -13.19
C PRO A 130 51.07 52.50 -12.37
N THR A 131 51.99 52.91 -11.53
CA THR A 131 52.62 52.03 -10.54
C THR A 131 51.56 51.14 -9.92
N PRO A 132 51.72 49.81 -9.95
CA PRO A 132 50.73 48.91 -9.37
C PRO A 132 50.47 49.30 -7.94
N ALA A 133 49.19 49.45 -7.58
CA ALA A 133 48.77 49.72 -6.20
C ALA A 133 49.39 48.66 -5.29
N PRO A 134 49.87 49.07 -4.11
CA PRO A 134 50.46 48.12 -3.16
C PRO A 134 49.42 47.02 -2.87
N ASP A 135 49.88 45.75 -2.85
CA ASP A 135 49.03 44.62 -2.48
C ASP A 135 48.28 44.91 -1.17
N PRO A 136 46.99 44.53 -1.07
CA PRO A 136 46.29 44.71 0.19
C PRO A 136 46.97 43.87 1.27
N GLU A 137 47.17 44.47 2.46
CA GLU A 137 47.76 43.79 3.61
C GLU A 137 46.90 42.64 4.09
N PRO A 138 47.52 41.52 4.57
CA PRO A 138 46.81 40.42 5.17
C PRO A 138 46.02 40.88 6.41
N ASP A 139 44.81 40.29 6.62
CA ASP A 139 44.05 40.45 7.87
C ASP A 139 44.74 39.71 9.05
N GLU A 140 44.17 39.80 10.26
CA GLU A 140 44.70 39.16 11.47
C GLU A 140 44.85 37.63 11.33
N ASP A 141 44.11 36.98 10.40
CA ASP A 141 44.21 35.57 10.06
C ASP A 141 45.26 35.29 8.95
N GLY A 142 45.94 36.29 8.46
CA GLY A 142 46.93 36.17 7.40
C GLY A 142 46.32 36.05 6.00
N LEU A 143 45.02 36.42 5.84
CA LEU A 143 44.28 36.30 4.60
C LEU A 143 44.22 37.62 3.85
N ILE A 144 44.27 37.55 2.54
CA ILE A 144 44.16 38.69 1.66
C ILE A 144 42.81 38.70 0.96
N THR A 145 42.09 39.85 1.01
CA THR A 145 40.84 39.99 0.24
C THR A 145 41.16 40.64 -1.11
N LEU A 146 40.88 39.89 -2.19
CA LEU A 146 41.07 40.32 -3.58
C LEU A 146 39.77 40.26 -4.33
N VAL A 147 39.54 41.20 -5.24
CA VAL A 147 38.33 41.24 -6.10
C VAL A 147 38.60 40.68 -7.48
N ASP A 148 37.72 39.86 -7.99
CA ASP A 148 37.81 39.41 -9.38
C ASP A 148 37.04 40.31 -10.37
N LYS A 149 37.09 39.98 -11.65
CA LYS A 149 36.45 40.75 -12.73
C LYS A 149 34.90 40.78 -12.65
N THR A 150 34.32 39.86 -11.89
CA THR A 150 32.86 39.79 -11.67
C THR A 150 32.42 40.56 -10.42
N GLY A 151 33.38 41.08 -9.67
CA GLY A 151 33.12 41.85 -8.45
C GLY A 151 32.99 40.99 -7.17
N VAL A 152 33.37 39.71 -7.25
CA VAL A 152 33.42 38.84 -6.06
C VAL A 152 34.70 39.12 -5.25
N PHE A 153 34.54 39.36 -3.98
CA PHE A 153 35.64 39.60 -3.04
C PHE A 153 36.10 38.29 -2.39
N TRP A 154 37.15 37.68 -2.97
CA TRP A 154 37.71 36.42 -2.52
C TRP A 154 38.64 36.58 -1.32
N ARG A 155 38.55 35.69 -0.36
CA ARG A 155 39.50 35.52 0.71
C ARG A 155 40.57 34.52 0.28
N VAL A 156 41.77 34.99 0.07
CA VAL A 156 42.91 34.22 -0.42
C VAL A 156 43.95 34.04 0.69
N GLN A 157 44.36 32.80 0.90
CA GLN A 157 45.50 32.45 1.71
C GLN A 157 46.72 32.30 0.83
N PRO A 158 47.76 33.14 0.94
CA PRO A 158 49.04 32.96 0.26
C PRO A 158 49.67 31.62 0.62
N THR A 159 50.01 30.80 -0.40
CA THR A 159 50.74 29.53 -0.20
C THR A 159 52.19 29.62 -0.68
N GLY A 160 52.54 30.72 -1.37
CA GLY A 160 53.85 31.04 -1.86
C GLY A 160 53.96 32.50 -2.28
N LYS A 161 55.07 32.88 -2.94
CA LYS A 161 55.26 34.28 -3.39
C LYS A 161 54.23 34.71 -4.45
N THR A 162 53.79 33.74 -5.29
CA THR A 162 52.87 33.94 -6.42
C THR A 162 51.77 32.90 -6.51
N THR A 163 51.54 32.08 -5.48
CA THR A 163 50.49 31.06 -5.37
C THR A 163 49.58 31.31 -4.19
N GLY A 164 48.31 30.95 -4.32
CA GLY A 164 47.33 31.12 -3.28
C GLY A 164 46.16 30.14 -3.33
N THR A 165 45.48 29.99 -2.20
CA THR A 165 44.27 29.17 -2.03
C THR A 165 43.10 30.09 -1.77
N ILE A 166 41.97 29.89 -2.50
CA ILE A 166 40.71 30.53 -2.16
C ILE A 166 40.08 29.76 -1.00
N ILE A 167 39.86 30.40 0.14
CA ILE A 167 39.25 29.80 1.32
C ILE A 167 37.87 30.35 1.65
N GLY A 168 37.29 31.17 0.83
CA GLY A 168 35.99 31.80 0.98
C GLY A 168 35.89 33.13 0.24
N TYR A 169 34.77 33.83 0.50
CA TYR A 169 34.56 35.18 0.02
C TYR A 169 34.15 36.10 1.18
N ASN A 170 34.36 37.39 1.01
CA ASN A 170 34.11 38.37 2.05
C ASN A 170 32.63 38.85 1.99
N LYS A 171 31.77 38.22 2.78
CA LYS A 171 30.31 38.51 2.83
C LYS A 171 30.03 39.99 3.16
N ASN A 172 30.83 40.60 4.00
CA ASN A 172 30.64 42.01 4.42
C ASN A 172 30.92 43.00 3.27
N LYS A 173 31.91 42.74 2.45
CA LYS A 173 32.22 43.56 1.28
C LYS A 173 31.23 43.35 0.13
N MET A 174 30.63 42.16 0.01
CA MET A 174 29.54 41.91 -0.91
C MET A 174 28.24 42.64 -0.49
N GLY A 175 28.01 42.79 0.84
CA GLY A 175 26.75 43.33 1.40
C GLY A 175 26.61 44.86 1.42
N THR A 176 27.70 45.65 1.31
CA THR A 176 27.67 47.11 1.38
C THR A 176 27.08 47.81 0.14
N GLY A 177 26.59 47.07 -0.84
CA GLY A 177 25.90 47.57 -2.02
C GLY A 177 24.75 46.71 -2.51
N GLY A 178 24.31 45.72 -1.69
CA GLY A 178 23.17 44.86 -2.06
C GLY A 178 23.43 43.90 -3.25
N LYS A 179 24.69 43.66 -3.64
CA LYS A 179 25.01 42.69 -4.68
C LYS A 179 25.01 41.27 -4.11
N ALA A 180 24.02 40.47 -4.52
CA ALA A 180 24.06 39.02 -4.35
C ALA A 180 25.25 38.44 -5.11
N LEU A 181 25.73 37.26 -4.73
CA LEU A 181 26.66 36.49 -5.56
C LEU A 181 26.10 36.30 -6.96
N PRO A 182 26.93 36.30 -8.02
CA PRO A 182 26.46 35.95 -9.35
C PRO A 182 25.96 34.52 -9.40
N GLN A 183 24.96 34.26 -10.22
CA GLN A 183 24.42 32.88 -10.36
C GLN A 183 25.45 31.90 -10.89
N ILE A 184 26.45 32.40 -11.62
CA ILE A 184 27.56 31.60 -12.17
C ILE A 184 28.86 32.08 -11.55
N ILE A 185 29.54 31.22 -10.85
CA ILE A 185 30.86 31.46 -10.26
C ILE A 185 31.92 30.82 -11.17
N ASN A 186 32.67 31.63 -11.87
CA ASN A 186 33.92 31.22 -12.53
C ASN A 186 35.07 31.51 -11.56
N PHE A 187 35.63 30.47 -10.94
CA PHE A 187 36.82 30.68 -10.10
C PHE A 187 37.97 31.24 -10.92
N PRO A 188 38.63 32.30 -10.46
CA PRO A 188 39.69 32.95 -11.21
C PRO A 188 40.96 32.09 -11.21
N GLU A 189 41.65 32.05 -12.34
CA GLU A 189 42.99 31.44 -12.42
C GLU A 189 44.04 32.26 -11.70
N LYS A 190 43.85 33.62 -11.70
CA LYS A 190 44.73 34.58 -11.03
C LYS A 190 43.93 35.64 -10.30
N LEU A 191 44.40 36.02 -9.14
CA LEU A 191 43.91 37.13 -8.33
C LEU A 191 45.12 38.01 -7.89
N GLY A 192 45.21 39.23 -8.42
CA GLY A 192 46.41 40.06 -8.28
C GLY A 192 47.64 39.28 -8.77
N LYS A 193 48.68 39.21 -7.93
CA LYS A 193 49.88 38.43 -8.25
C LYS A 193 49.78 36.93 -8.03
N TYR A 194 48.71 36.45 -7.42
CA TYR A 194 48.56 35.03 -7.05
C TYR A 194 47.89 34.20 -8.12
N THR A 195 48.54 33.13 -8.55
CA THR A 195 47.90 32.03 -9.29
C THR A 195 47.17 31.16 -8.28
N ILE A 196 45.87 30.90 -8.54
CA ILE A 196 45.07 30.08 -7.66
C ILE A 196 45.31 28.61 -7.97
N THR A 197 45.89 27.90 -7.00
CA THR A 197 46.25 26.49 -7.12
C THR A 197 45.39 25.56 -6.24
N ALA A 198 44.63 26.16 -5.28
CA ALA A 198 43.74 25.35 -4.44
C ALA A 198 42.46 26.14 -4.07
N ILE A 199 41.40 25.38 -3.72
CA ILE A 199 40.11 25.88 -3.24
C ILE A 199 39.76 25.14 -1.94
N GLY A 200 39.33 25.88 -0.91
CA GLY A 200 38.96 25.36 0.39
C GLY A 200 40.15 25.29 1.39
N ASP A 201 39.83 25.12 2.66
CA ASP A 201 40.81 24.94 3.75
C ASP A 201 40.54 23.63 4.55
N GLY A 202 39.57 22.82 4.08
CA GLY A 202 39.15 21.56 4.73
C GLY A 202 38.40 21.79 6.06
N ARG A 203 38.03 23.03 6.39
CA ARG A 203 37.34 23.37 7.64
C ARG A 203 36.01 24.10 7.43
N ARG A 204 35.82 24.71 6.26
CA ARG A 204 34.69 25.59 5.99
C ARG A 204 34.04 25.25 4.64
N ILE A 205 32.71 25.37 4.60
CA ILE A 205 31.92 25.35 3.36
C ILE A 205 32.02 26.75 2.74
N LEU A 206 32.47 26.87 1.50
CA LEU A 206 32.71 28.15 0.88
C LEU A 206 31.43 28.99 0.72
N PHE A 207 30.31 28.33 0.37
CA PHE A 207 29.02 28.95 0.05
C PHE A 207 27.92 28.48 1.01
N GLU A 208 28.25 28.37 2.32
CA GLU A 208 27.31 27.92 3.34
C GLU A 208 26.01 28.74 3.32
N ASN A 209 24.88 28.07 3.12
CA ASN A 209 23.53 28.66 3.05
C ASN A 209 23.33 29.66 1.89
N ASP A 210 24.10 29.57 0.81
CA ASP A 210 23.87 30.37 -0.40
C ASP A 210 22.83 29.71 -1.29
N GLU A 211 21.77 30.44 -1.62
CA GLU A 211 20.66 30.02 -2.49
C GLU A 211 20.73 30.68 -3.87
N THR A 212 21.79 31.43 -4.17
CA THR A 212 21.91 32.22 -5.40
C THR A 212 22.76 31.57 -6.47
N VAL A 213 23.83 30.87 -6.06
CA VAL A 213 24.80 30.25 -6.98
C VAL A 213 24.21 28.99 -7.61
N LYS A 214 24.04 29.01 -8.93
CA LYS A 214 23.49 27.88 -9.72
C LYS A 214 24.56 27.13 -10.51
N GLU A 215 25.66 27.75 -10.85
CA GLU A 215 26.72 27.11 -11.60
C GLU A 215 28.11 27.50 -11.05
N ILE A 216 29.01 26.54 -10.99
CA ILE A 216 30.43 26.76 -10.66
C ILE A 216 31.33 26.20 -11.76
N VAL A 217 32.41 26.93 -12.04
CA VAL A 217 33.47 26.51 -12.97
C VAL A 217 34.80 26.64 -12.28
N VAL A 218 35.50 25.52 -12.04
CA VAL A 218 36.87 25.48 -11.47
C VAL A 218 37.88 25.37 -12.61
N PRO A 219 38.84 26.32 -12.71
CA PRO A 219 39.77 26.38 -13.79
C PRO A 219 40.89 25.33 -13.72
N ALA A 220 41.66 25.20 -14.81
CA ALA A 220 42.73 24.22 -14.91
C ALA A 220 43.95 24.52 -13.99
N SER A 221 44.09 25.75 -13.54
CA SER A 221 45.16 26.14 -12.61
C SER A 221 45.00 25.57 -11.19
N VAL A 222 43.76 25.15 -10.82
CA VAL A 222 43.49 24.58 -9.53
C VAL A 222 43.94 23.11 -9.52
N GLU A 223 44.85 22.75 -8.63
CA GLU A 223 45.43 21.41 -8.49
C GLU A 223 44.71 20.60 -7.39
N LYS A 224 44.06 21.29 -6.42
CA LYS A 224 43.42 20.68 -5.28
C LYS A 224 42.12 21.41 -4.91
N ILE A 225 41.08 20.67 -4.60
CA ILE A 225 39.87 21.18 -3.91
C ILE A 225 39.76 20.43 -2.58
N ASP A 226 39.69 21.17 -1.49
CA ASP A 226 39.64 20.60 -0.15
C ASP A 226 38.23 20.06 0.23
N GLU A 227 38.17 19.37 1.36
CA GLU A 227 36.96 18.72 1.87
C GLU A 227 35.81 19.71 2.05
N MET A 228 34.58 19.31 1.77
CA MET A 228 33.31 20.05 1.96
C MET A 228 33.25 21.42 1.24
N SER A 229 34.18 21.74 0.32
CA SER A 229 34.28 23.09 -0.25
C SER A 229 32.98 23.58 -0.87
N PHE A 230 32.16 22.70 -1.45
CA PHE A 230 30.89 23.00 -2.08
C PHE A 230 29.70 22.24 -1.46
N ALA A 231 29.87 21.71 -0.26
CA ALA A 231 28.80 20.94 0.38
C ALA A 231 27.58 21.82 0.72
N GLY A 232 26.38 21.28 0.63
CA GLY A 232 25.13 21.93 1.03
C GLY A 232 24.73 23.14 0.17
N MET A 233 25.23 23.27 -1.04
CA MET A 233 24.78 24.32 -1.99
C MET A 233 23.44 23.92 -2.62
N LEU A 234 22.33 24.27 -1.94
CA LEU A 234 20.98 23.81 -2.28
C LEU A 234 20.46 24.31 -3.64
N ALA A 235 20.99 25.41 -4.16
CA ALA A 235 20.59 25.98 -5.46
C ALA A 235 21.55 25.60 -6.62
N LEU A 236 22.67 24.92 -6.32
CA LEU A 236 23.66 24.56 -7.32
C LEU A 236 23.10 23.51 -8.30
N LYS A 237 23.05 23.86 -9.60
CA LYS A 237 22.56 22.98 -10.65
C LYS A 237 23.66 22.37 -11.50
N LYS A 238 24.81 23.07 -11.62
CA LYS A 238 25.87 22.64 -12.52
C LYS A 238 27.25 22.89 -11.96
N ALA A 239 28.15 21.93 -12.11
CA ALA A 239 29.54 22.05 -11.73
C ALA A 239 30.48 21.56 -12.85
N THR A 240 31.47 22.40 -13.22
CA THR A 240 32.49 22.05 -14.20
C THR A 240 33.89 22.13 -13.54
N ILE A 241 34.54 21.00 -13.43
CA ILE A 241 35.84 20.87 -12.76
C ILE A 241 36.92 20.58 -13.81
N LYS A 242 37.65 21.61 -14.23
CA LYS A 242 38.67 21.51 -15.32
C LYS A 242 40.08 21.15 -14.79
N GLY A 243 40.35 21.52 -13.53
CA GLY A 243 41.68 21.48 -12.94
C GLY A 243 42.06 20.24 -12.19
N PRO A 244 41.60 20.08 -10.92
CA PRO A 244 42.29 19.24 -9.99
C PRO A 244 42.28 17.76 -10.35
N SER A 245 43.42 17.09 -10.07
CA SER A 245 43.47 15.62 -10.06
C SER A 245 43.04 15.03 -8.73
N LYS A 246 42.87 15.85 -7.68
CA LYS A 246 42.50 15.47 -6.33
C LYS A 246 41.25 16.25 -5.86
N LEU A 247 40.21 15.55 -5.51
CA LEU A 247 38.97 16.08 -4.94
C LEU A 247 38.96 15.80 -3.41
N GLY A 248 38.43 16.73 -2.64
CA GLY A 248 38.19 16.56 -1.21
C GLY A 248 36.98 15.69 -0.90
N LYS A 249 36.93 15.09 0.30
CA LYS A 249 35.74 14.36 0.79
C LYS A 249 34.53 15.28 0.91
N SER A 250 33.33 14.73 0.78
CA SER A 250 32.06 15.46 0.89
C SER A 250 31.99 16.71 0.00
N LEU A 251 32.65 16.68 -1.18
CA LEU A 251 32.84 17.87 -2.02
C LEU A 251 31.51 18.56 -2.37
N PHE A 252 30.49 17.79 -2.78
CA PHE A 252 29.13 18.23 -3.14
C PHE A 252 28.06 17.60 -2.25
N ASP A 253 28.43 17.15 -1.06
CA ASP A 253 27.51 16.48 -0.15
C ASP A 253 26.30 17.37 0.17
N GLY A 254 25.09 16.86 -0.02
CA GLY A 254 23.84 17.60 0.18
C GLY A 254 23.48 18.64 -0.90
N CYS A 255 24.13 18.65 -2.06
CA CYS A 255 23.74 19.51 -3.18
C CYS A 255 22.52 18.95 -3.91
N GLN A 256 21.35 19.04 -3.32
CA GLN A 256 20.11 18.38 -3.78
C GLN A 256 19.67 18.81 -5.17
N ALA A 257 19.88 20.06 -5.59
CA ALA A 257 19.51 20.58 -6.90
C ALA A 257 20.56 20.34 -7.98
N LEU A 258 21.67 19.65 -7.70
CA LEU A 258 22.77 19.47 -8.65
C LEU A 258 22.35 18.48 -9.75
N GLU A 259 22.24 18.98 -10.99
CA GLU A 259 21.75 18.26 -12.18
C GLU A 259 22.89 17.74 -13.08
N GLU A 260 23.96 18.52 -13.23
CA GLU A 260 25.06 18.21 -14.16
C GLU A 260 26.43 18.42 -13.49
N VAL A 261 27.32 17.44 -13.62
CA VAL A 261 28.72 17.55 -13.20
C VAL A 261 29.65 17.09 -14.32
N LYS A 262 30.63 17.95 -14.65
CA LYS A 262 31.73 17.64 -15.58
C LYS A 262 33.04 17.57 -14.83
N LEU A 263 33.66 16.40 -14.79
CA LEU A 263 34.95 16.15 -14.18
C LEU A 263 36.03 16.01 -15.27
N ASN A 264 37.27 16.38 -14.94
CA ASN A 264 38.38 16.14 -15.86
C ASN A 264 38.91 14.72 -15.75
N ASP A 265 39.50 14.21 -16.86
CA ASP A 265 40.01 12.84 -16.98
C ASP A 265 41.27 12.50 -16.14
N ASN A 266 41.90 13.47 -15.47
CA ASN A 266 43.05 13.22 -14.62
C ASN A 266 42.65 12.81 -13.17
N ILE A 267 41.35 12.89 -12.86
CA ILE A 267 40.82 12.43 -11.59
C ILE A 267 40.83 10.92 -11.56
N THR A 268 41.56 10.34 -10.61
CA THR A 268 41.71 8.90 -10.42
C THR A 268 40.91 8.37 -9.24
N LYS A 269 40.36 9.26 -8.41
CA LYS A 269 39.56 8.90 -7.23
C LYS A 269 38.38 9.86 -7.05
N ILE A 270 37.16 9.33 -6.93
CA ILE A 270 36.01 9.99 -6.32
C ILE A 270 36.10 9.73 -4.81
N PRO A 271 36.24 10.76 -3.95
CA PRO A 271 36.39 10.54 -2.51
C PRO A 271 35.08 10.18 -1.82
N ASP A 272 35.18 9.87 -0.52
CA ASP A 272 34.04 9.50 0.31
C ASP A 272 33.03 10.65 0.37
N PHE A 273 31.74 10.36 0.28
CA PHE A 273 30.61 11.30 0.30
C PHE A 273 30.66 12.40 -0.78
N ALA A 274 31.48 12.26 -1.84
CA ALA A 274 31.72 13.34 -2.81
C ALA A 274 30.41 13.91 -3.41
N PHE A 275 29.39 13.07 -3.62
CA PHE A 275 28.08 13.39 -4.20
C PHE A 275 26.95 12.85 -3.32
N GLY A 276 27.17 12.69 -2.02
CA GLY A 276 26.15 12.25 -1.09
C GLY A 276 24.93 13.18 -1.13
N GLY A 277 23.71 12.65 -1.22
CA GLY A 277 22.48 13.45 -1.25
C GLY A 277 22.27 14.35 -2.47
N CYS A 278 23.03 14.18 -3.56
CA CYS A 278 22.78 14.89 -4.82
C CYS A 278 21.59 14.26 -5.58
N SER A 279 20.38 14.35 -5.00
CA SER A 279 19.20 13.62 -5.47
C SER A 279 18.80 13.93 -6.91
N SER A 280 18.96 15.18 -7.38
CA SER A 280 18.62 15.61 -8.73
C SER A 280 19.72 15.37 -9.79
N LEU A 281 20.82 14.66 -9.42
CA LEU A 281 21.93 14.44 -10.37
C LEU A 281 21.48 13.57 -11.54
N GLN A 282 21.62 14.10 -12.76
CA GLN A 282 21.19 13.44 -14.01
C GLN A 282 22.34 13.18 -14.97
N LYS A 283 23.33 14.06 -15.00
CA LYS A 283 24.42 14.03 -15.97
C LYS A 283 25.76 14.05 -15.26
N LEU A 284 26.37 12.89 -15.14
CA LEU A 284 27.73 12.73 -14.63
C LEU A 284 28.52 11.85 -15.58
N THR A 285 29.57 12.42 -16.19
CA THR A 285 30.54 11.63 -16.93
C THR A 285 31.69 11.30 -16.00
N LEU A 286 31.84 10.02 -15.66
CA LEU A 286 32.97 9.55 -14.83
C LEU A 286 34.29 9.65 -15.62
N PRO A 287 35.38 10.11 -14.97
CA PRO A 287 36.69 10.21 -15.62
C PRO A 287 37.21 8.86 -16.15
N SER A 288 37.75 8.88 -17.39
CA SER A 288 38.25 7.64 -18.03
C SER A 288 39.43 6.98 -17.31
N LYS A 289 40.17 7.72 -16.45
CA LYS A 289 41.27 7.23 -15.63
C LYS A 289 40.88 6.91 -14.18
N LEU A 290 39.57 6.92 -13.87
CA LEU A 290 39.05 6.66 -12.52
C LEU A 290 39.44 5.25 -12.06
N LYS A 291 40.03 5.13 -10.88
CA LYS A 291 40.46 3.86 -10.27
C LYS A 291 39.66 3.51 -9.01
N THR A 292 39.23 4.53 -8.26
CA THR A 292 38.61 4.31 -6.94
C THR A 292 37.38 5.20 -6.77
N ILE A 293 36.31 4.62 -6.27
CA ILE A 293 35.10 5.31 -5.79
C ILE A 293 35.02 5.09 -4.29
N GLY A 294 34.90 6.16 -3.51
CA GLY A 294 34.92 6.16 -2.04
C GLY A 294 33.65 5.62 -1.40
N THR A 295 33.72 5.48 -0.08
CA THR A 295 32.57 5.09 0.77
C THR A 295 31.48 6.16 0.74
N TYR A 296 30.21 5.77 0.54
CA TYR A 296 29.06 6.66 0.42
C TYR A 296 29.18 7.72 -0.69
N ALA A 297 30.05 7.53 -1.69
CA ALA A 297 30.39 8.55 -2.67
C ALA A 297 29.16 9.11 -3.42
N PHE A 298 28.15 8.30 -3.69
CA PHE A 298 26.89 8.63 -4.36
C PHE A 298 25.65 8.24 -3.54
N TYR A 299 25.78 8.16 -2.22
CA TYR A 299 24.68 7.80 -1.34
C TYR A 299 23.49 8.76 -1.55
N GLY A 300 22.32 8.23 -1.91
CA GLY A 300 21.11 9.05 -2.14
C GLY A 300 21.20 10.01 -3.33
N ALA A 301 22.14 9.78 -4.25
CA ALA A 301 22.20 10.51 -5.52
C ALA A 301 21.28 9.86 -6.57
N PHE A 302 20.97 10.58 -7.65
CA PHE A 302 20.17 10.09 -8.79
C PHE A 302 18.75 9.61 -8.44
N GLN A 303 18.09 10.18 -7.42
CA GLN A 303 16.73 9.78 -7.02
C GLN A 303 15.62 10.49 -7.79
N ASP A 304 15.80 11.76 -8.15
CA ASP A 304 14.81 12.59 -8.86
C ASP A 304 14.97 12.52 -10.39
N ALA A 305 15.88 11.71 -10.88
CA ALA A 305 16.17 11.63 -12.29
C ALA A 305 15.13 10.77 -13.01
N GLN A 306 14.55 11.30 -14.06
CA GLN A 306 13.70 10.53 -14.97
C GLN A 306 14.53 9.42 -15.63
N LYS A 307 14.50 8.21 -15.03
CA LYS A 307 15.10 6.96 -15.51
C LYS A 307 16.61 7.04 -15.81
N HIS A 308 17.38 6.48 -14.89
CA HIS A 308 18.78 6.08 -15.17
C HIS A 308 18.80 4.58 -15.44
N PRO A 309 18.66 4.12 -16.69
CA PRO A 309 18.55 2.69 -16.97
C PRO A 309 19.81 1.93 -16.58
N THR A 310 21.00 2.50 -16.81
CA THR A 310 22.27 1.79 -16.63
C THR A 310 23.34 2.67 -15.99
N LEU A 311 24.04 2.14 -14.98
CA LEU A 311 25.27 2.71 -14.43
C LEU A 311 26.46 2.03 -15.08
N GLU A 312 27.19 2.75 -15.95
CA GLU A 312 28.44 2.28 -16.55
C GLU A 312 29.66 2.79 -15.79
N LEU A 313 30.40 1.90 -15.14
CA LEU A 313 31.65 2.24 -14.50
C LEU A 313 32.82 2.09 -15.48
N PRO A 314 33.78 3.06 -15.53
CA PRO A 314 34.98 2.94 -16.36
C PRO A 314 35.76 1.64 -16.05
N GLN A 315 36.22 0.96 -17.09
CA GLN A 315 36.99 -0.31 -16.94
C GLN A 315 38.29 -0.17 -16.14
N THR A 316 38.73 1.06 -15.89
CA THR A 316 39.87 1.37 -15.03
C THR A 316 39.59 1.29 -13.53
N VAL A 317 38.32 1.19 -13.13
CA VAL A 317 37.92 1.14 -11.71
C VAL A 317 38.27 -0.23 -11.14
N THR A 318 39.01 -0.21 -10.03
CA THR A 318 39.46 -1.41 -9.31
C THR A 318 38.96 -1.46 -7.88
N SER A 319 38.29 -0.43 -7.38
CA SER A 319 37.77 -0.37 -6.01
C SER A 319 36.51 0.53 -5.97
N VAL A 320 35.44 -0.01 -5.38
CA VAL A 320 34.20 0.71 -5.05
C VAL A 320 33.98 0.53 -3.55
N GLY A 321 33.85 1.63 -2.82
CA GLY A 321 33.75 1.63 -1.35
C GLY A 321 32.36 1.20 -0.85
N GLN A 322 32.29 0.97 0.46
CA GLN A 322 31.05 0.57 1.13
C GLN A 322 29.94 1.61 0.90
N TYR A 323 28.73 1.13 0.60
CA TYR A 323 27.53 1.96 0.40
C TYR A 323 27.69 3.04 -0.69
N ALA A 324 28.64 2.88 -1.62
CA ALA A 324 28.98 3.91 -2.59
C ALA A 324 27.78 4.37 -3.43
N PHE A 325 26.89 3.46 -3.84
CA PHE A 325 25.69 3.72 -4.62
C PHE A 325 24.40 3.33 -3.88
N ARG A 326 24.43 3.36 -2.53
CA ARG A 326 23.24 3.07 -1.75
C ARG A 326 22.17 4.12 -1.94
N ASN A 327 20.89 3.68 -2.04
CA ASN A 327 19.72 4.55 -2.28
C ASN A 327 19.83 5.36 -3.57
N THR A 328 20.40 4.78 -4.64
CA THR A 328 20.32 5.31 -6.00
C THR A 328 19.26 4.54 -6.80
N ASP A 329 18.81 5.09 -7.93
CA ASP A 329 17.70 4.52 -8.71
C ASP A 329 18.16 4.02 -10.08
N PHE A 330 19.19 3.14 -10.11
CA PHE A 330 19.65 2.46 -11.31
C PHE A 330 18.94 1.12 -11.51
N GLU A 331 18.58 0.79 -12.76
CA GLU A 331 17.99 -0.49 -13.12
C GLU A 331 19.05 -1.55 -13.48
N GLU A 332 20.21 -1.14 -13.97
CA GLU A 332 21.32 -2.03 -14.36
C GLU A 332 22.67 -1.42 -13.96
N ILE A 333 23.62 -2.29 -13.62
CA ILE A 333 25.00 -1.89 -13.35
C ILE A 333 25.95 -2.73 -14.19
N VAL A 334 26.79 -2.02 -14.97
CA VAL A 334 27.92 -2.65 -15.69
C VAL A 334 29.16 -2.59 -14.79
N VAL A 335 29.51 -3.71 -14.21
CA VAL A 335 30.65 -3.84 -13.29
C VAL A 335 31.94 -4.04 -14.06
N PRO A 336 33.00 -3.25 -13.82
CA PRO A 336 34.27 -3.37 -14.56
C PRO A 336 35.05 -4.62 -14.12
N SER A 337 35.78 -5.22 -15.08
CA SER A 337 36.55 -6.47 -14.87
C SER A 337 37.71 -6.35 -13.87
N GLY A 338 38.09 -5.12 -13.49
CA GLY A 338 39.15 -4.88 -12.50
C GLY A 338 38.71 -5.03 -11.06
N LEU A 339 37.38 -5.13 -10.76
CA LEU A 339 36.88 -5.33 -9.41
C LEU A 339 36.99 -6.81 -9.02
N ARG A 340 37.73 -7.09 -7.93
CA ARG A 340 37.80 -8.44 -7.34
C ARG A 340 36.84 -8.66 -6.20
N LYS A 341 36.41 -7.58 -5.58
CA LYS A 341 35.55 -7.58 -4.41
C LYS A 341 34.44 -6.53 -4.55
N ILE A 342 33.23 -6.92 -4.25
CA ILE A 342 32.08 -6.01 -4.10
C ILE A 342 31.87 -5.77 -2.62
N GLU A 343 32.11 -4.56 -2.15
CA GLU A 343 32.07 -4.20 -0.73
C GLU A 343 30.63 -4.11 -0.19
N THR A 344 30.49 -4.12 1.13
CA THR A 344 29.21 -4.04 1.87
C THR A 344 28.33 -2.90 1.35
N GLY A 345 27.14 -3.24 0.90
CA GLY A 345 26.13 -2.28 0.41
C GLY A 345 26.58 -1.43 -0.79
N ALA A 346 27.67 -1.79 -1.48
CA ALA A 346 28.27 -0.95 -2.50
C ALA A 346 27.29 -0.54 -3.61
N PHE A 347 26.40 -1.44 -3.98
CA PHE A 347 25.37 -1.27 -5.00
C PHE A 347 23.95 -1.55 -4.44
N ASP A 348 23.71 -1.16 -3.20
CA ASP A 348 22.41 -1.25 -2.54
C ASP A 348 21.43 -0.20 -3.11
N ALA A 349 21.08 -0.35 -4.40
CA ALA A 349 20.26 0.56 -5.19
C ALA A 349 18.79 0.13 -5.21
N ASN A 350 17.85 1.09 -5.10
CA ASN A 350 16.43 0.84 -4.92
C ASN A 350 15.72 0.24 -6.15
N GLY A 351 16.22 0.50 -7.35
CA GLY A 351 15.58 0.11 -8.61
C GLY A 351 16.27 -1.03 -9.36
N LEU A 352 17.31 -1.63 -8.78
CA LEU A 352 18.21 -2.52 -9.52
C LEU A 352 17.52 -3.83 -9.91
N LYS A 353 17.46 -4.09 -11.21
CA LYS A 353 16.82 -5.26 -11.80
C LYS A 353 17.83 -6.28 -12.32
N ARG A 354 19.01 -5.83 -12.74
CA ARG A 354 19.97 -6.63 -13.45
C ARG A 354 21.40 -6.31 -13.03
N VAL A 355 22.19 -7.37 -12.73
CA VAL A 355 23.60 -7.26 -12.40
C VAL A 355 24.37 -8.36 -13.14
N LYS A 356 25.43 -7.98 -13.85
CA LYS A 356 26.36 -8.90 -14.45
C LYS A 356 27.74 -8.70 -13.83
N LEU A 357 28.20 -9.66 -13.02
CA LEU A 357 29.55 -9.64 -12.47
C LEU A 357 30.52 -10.28 -13.48
N PRO A 358 31.60 -9.58 -13.84
CA PRO A 358 32.61 -10.12 -14.76
C PRO A 358 33.45 -11.20 -14.10
N GLU A 359 34.13 -12.02 -14.93
CA GLU A 359 35.15 -12.92 -14.43
C GLU A 359 36.24 -12.13 -13.70
N GLY A 360 36.71 -12.69 -12.56
CA GLY A 360 37.67 -12.05 -11.68
C GLY A 360 37.07 -11.48 -10.40
N VAL A 361 35.77 -11.32 -10.30
CA VAL A 361 35.11 -11.03 -9.01
C VAL A 361 35.15 -12.30 -8.16
N GLU A 362 35.72 -12.18 -6.96
CA GLU A 362 35.95 -13.29 -6.04
C GLU A 362 35.04 -13.23 -4.80
N GLU A 363 34.66 -12.04 -4.34
CA GLU A 363 33.92 -11.83 -3.10
C GLU A 363 32.79 -10.84 -3.29
N VAL A 364 31.61 -11.17 -2.76
CA VAL A 364 30.44 -10.28 -2.66
C VAL A 364 30.08 -10.17 -1.19
N GLU A 365 30.18 -8.96 -0.62
CA GLU A 365 29.99 -8.72 0.81
C GLU A 365 28.54 -8.56 1.20
N GLU A 366 28.29 -8.41 2.52
CA GLU A 366 26.97 -8.23 3.11
C GLU A 366 26.18 -7.10 2.44
N GLY A 367 24.94 -7.41 2.04
CA GLY A 367 24.01 -6.45 1.46
C GLY A 367 24.53 -5.75 0.22
N ALA A 368 25.52 -6.27 -0.48
CA ALA A 368 26.16 -5.62 -1.62
C ALA A 368 25.15 -5.10 -2.66
N PHE A 369 24.05 -5.82 -2.83
CA PHE A 369 22.90 -5.52 -3.68
C PHE A 369 21.59 -5.60 -2.88
N GLY A 370 21.58 -5.10 -1.62
CA GLY A 370 20.59 -5.39 -0.59
C GLY A 370 19.16 -4.94 -0.86
N SER A 371 18.94 -3.90 -1.66
CA SER A 371 17.61 -3.35 -2.00
C SER A 371 17.11 -3.77 -3.39
N THR A 372 17.71 -4.80 -3.99
CA THR A 372 17.20 -5.35 -5.25
C THR A 372 15.84 -5.99 -5.03
N THR A 373 14.79 -5.38 -5.56
CA THR A 373 13.40 -5.82 -5.32
C THR A 373 12.96 -7.00 -6.20
N THR A 374 13.46 -7.07 -7.40
CA THR A 374 13.22 -8.18 -8.34
C THR A 374 14.35 -8.13 -9.35
N GLY A 375 15.31 -9.00 -9.27
CA GLY A 375 16.42 -8.89 -10.17
C GLY A 375 17.06 -10.22 -10.50
N SER A 376 17.84 -10.18 -11.55
CA SER A 376 18.71 -11.28 -11.90
C SER A 376 20.16 -10.88 -11.75
N ILE A 377 20.95 -11.80 -11.23
CA ILE A 377 22.40 -11.61 -11.04
C ILE A 377 23.14 -12.74 -11.73
N TYR A 378 24.07 -12.37 -12.61
CA TYR A 378 25.06 -13.31 -13.15
C TYR A 378 26.29 -13.31 -12.27
N LEU A 379 26.67 -14.50 -11.79
CA LEU A 379 27.86 -14.74 -10.97
C LEU A 379 28.88 -15.53 -11.79
N PRO A 380 30.10 -15.02 -11.93
CA PRO A 380 31.17 -15.72 -12.63
C PRO A 380 31.68 -16.91 -11.80
N LYS A 381 32.36 -17.85 -12.45
CA LYS A 381 32.96 -19.02 -11.79
C LYS A 381 34.05 -18.65 -10.79
N SER A 382 34.62 -17.45 -10.87
CA SER A 382 35.67 -16.94 -9.96
C SER A 382 35.17 -16.65 -8.54
N ILE A 383 33.87 -16.67 -8.26
CA ILE A 383 33.27 -16.39 -6.94
C ILE A 383 33.78 -17.40 -5.90
N LYS A 384 34.28 -16.88 -4.79
CA LYS A 384 34.84 -17.66 -3.65
C LYS A 384 34.02 -17.45 -2.37
N ARG A 385 33.27 -16.34 -2.22
CA ARG A 385 32.49 -16.03 -1.02
C ARG A 385 31.33 -15.13 -1.35
N VAL A 386 30.18 -15.39 -0.72
CA VAL A 386 28.97 -14.54 -0.77
C VAL A 386 28.56 -14.22 0.67
N GLY A 387 28.49 -12.93 1.01
CA GLY A 387 28.13 -12.41 2.33
C GLY A 387 26.64 -12.47 2.63
N ASN A 388 26.30 -12.19 3.90
CA ASN A 388 24.92 -12.17 4.38
C ASN A 388 24.05 -11.17 3.58
N ASP A 389 22.84 -11.56 3.20
CA ASP A 389 21.89 -10.71 2.46
C ASP A 389 22.49 -10.01 1.23
N ALA A 390 23.57 -10.57 0.63
CA ALA A 390 24.33 -9.94 -0.46
C ALA A 390 23.45 -9.47 -1.62
N PHE A 391 22.31 -10.14 -1.87
CA PHE A 391 21.39 -9.85 -2.98
C PHE A 391 19.98 -9.47 -2.49
N GLY A 392 19.85 -9.07 -1.23
CA GLY A 392 18.59 -8.59 -0.64
C GLY A 392 17.88 -9.59 0.26
N ARG A 393 17.27 -9.06 1.31
CA ARG A 393 16.59 -9.83 2.37
C ARG A 393 15.21 -10.36 1.96
N TYR A 394 14.54 -9.66 1.06
CA TYR A 394 13.14 -9.91 0.69
C TYR A 394 12.92 -10.13 -0.81
N ALA A 395 14.00 -10.15 -1.59
CA ALA A 395 13.90 -10.20 -3.04
C ALA A 395 13.94 -11.64 -3.55
N SER A 396 13.05 -11.95 -4.47
CA SER A 396 13.15 -13.12 -5.34
C SER A 396 14.24 -12.85 -6.39
N CYS A 397 15.51 -12.88 -5.98
CA CYS A 397 16.62 -12.66 -6.91
C CYS A 397 16.99 -13.97 -7.60
N TYR A 398 17.14 -13.94 -8.94
CA TYR A 398 17.59 -15.08 -9.72
C TYR A 398 19.10 -15.02 -9.89
N VAL A 399 19.77 -16.06 -9.42
CA VAL A 399 21.24 -16.19 -9.52
C VAL A 399 21.58 -17.12 -10.68
N TYR A 400 22.30 -16.60 -11.66
CA TYR A 400 22.83 -17.34 -12.79
C TYR A 400 24.32 -17.54 -12.56
N TYR A 401 24.71 -18.74 -12.16
CA TYR A 401 26.09 -19.06 -11.82
C TYR A 401 26.81 -19.75 -12.99
N ALA A 402 27.99 -19.25 -13.35
CA ALA A 402 28.77 -19.77 -14.47
C ALA A 402 29.43 -21.13 -14.19
N GLY A 403 29.48 -21.56 -12.95
CA GLY A 403 30.03 -22.87 -12.56
C GLY A 403 28.95 -23.91 -12.34
N SER A 404 29.36 -25.14 -12.12
CA SER A 404 28.46 -26.26 -11.82
C SER A 404 27.87 -26.14 -10.42
N GLU A 405 26.77 -26.84 -10.16
CA GLU A 405 26.18 -27.00 -8.81
C GLU A 405 27.23 -27.54 -7.81
N ALA A 406 28.12 -28.46 -8.26
CA ALA A 406 29.20 -28.98 -7.42
C ALA A 406 30.26 -27.93 -7.08
N ASP A 407 30.47 -26.92 -7.95
CA ASP A 407 31.37 -25.79 -7.65
C ASP A 407 30.68 -24.82 -6.70
N TRP A 408 29.39 -24.55 -6.90
CA TRP A 408 28.62 -23.67 -6.01
C TRP A 408 28.55 -24.16 -4.57
N LYS A 409 28.35 -25.47 -4.37
CA LYS A 409 28.37 -26.09 -3.02
C LYS A 409 29.66 -25.91 -2.25
N LYS A 410 30.74 -25.48 -2.91
CA LYS A 410 32.05 -25.18 -2.28
C LYS A 410 32.16 -23.67 -1.92
N VAL A 411 31.27 -22.81 -2.43
CA VAL A 411 31.27 -21.37 -2.14
C VAL A 411 30.63 -21.15 -0.78
N PRO A 412 31.33 -20.58 0.22
CA PRO A 412 30.72 -20.16 1.47
C PRO A 412 29.70 -19.07 1.22
N VAL A 413 28.45 -19.33 1.61
CA VAL A 413 27.34 -18.35 1.59
C VAL A 413 26.98 -18.08 3.04
N GLU A 414 27.17 -16.84 3.50
CA GLU A 414 26.83 -16.42 4.86
C GLU A 414 25.36 -16.04 5.00
N GLY A 415 24.75 -16.29 6.17
CA GLY A 415 23.40 -15.80 6.50
C GLY A 415 22.26 -16.76 6.22
N GLY A 416 22.52 -18.05 6.02
CA GLY A 416 21.50 -19.06 6.18
C GLY A 416 21.05 -19.13 7.64
N GLY A 417 20.08 -18.32 8.03
CA GLY A 417 19.61 -18.23 9.41
C GLY A 417 19.13 -19.57 9.94
N GLN A 418 19.53 -19.91 11.17
CA GLN A 418 19.05 -21.09 11.91
C GLN A 418 17.52 -21.08 12.16
N ASP A 419 16.82 -20.01 11.81
CA ASP A 419 15.38 -19.81 11.97
C ASP A 419 14.56 -20.06 10.69
N GLY A 420 15.19 -20.46 9.58
CA GLY A 420 14.51 -20.76 8.31
C GLY A 420 13.90 -19.54 7.62
N SER A 421 14.20 -18.32 8.07
CA SER A 421 13.56 -17.10 7.57
C SER A 421 14.25 -16.46 6.37
N HIS A 422 15.43 -16.92 5.95
CA HIS A 422 16.19 -16.40 4.81
C HIS A 422 16.92 -17.50 4.06
N ALA A 423 16.13 -18.43 3.56
CA ALA A 423 16.68 -19.44 2.68
C ALA A 423 16.98 -18.79 1.32
N TRP A 424 18.24 -18.70 0.99
CA TRP A 424 18.68 -18.93 -0.38
C TRP A 424 18.22 -20.33 -0.76
N GLU A 425 16.94 -20.49 -1.00
CA GLU A 425 16.44 -21.77 -1.49
C GLU A 425 17.19 -22.07 -2.78
N GLU A 426 17.81 -23.23 -2.86
CA GLU A 426 18.51 -23.75 -4.06
C GLU A 426 17.65 -23.62 -5.33
N SER A 427 16.36 -23.36 -5.17
CA SER A 427 15.38 -23.18 -6.24
C SER A 427 15.59 -21.95 -7.13
N TRP A 428 16.41 -20.97 -6.72
CA TRP A 428 16.62 -19.71 -7.45
C TRP A 428 17.98 -19.62 -8.13
N ILE A 429 18.83 -20.66 -8.08
CA ILE A 429 20.16 -20.67 -8.66
C ILE A 429 20.16 -21.54 -9.93
N PHE A 430 20.61 -20.96 -11.03
CA PHE A 430 20.83 -21.64 -12.31
C PHE A 430 22.32 -21.84 -12.51
N TYR A 431 22.74 -23.08 -12.78
CA TYR A 431 24.15 -23.47 -12.91
C TYR A 431 24.57 -23.59 -14.35
N ASP A 432 25.89 -23.59 -14.60
CA ASP A 432 26.55 -23.78 -15.91
C ASP A 432 26.04 -22.78 -16.96
N VAL A 433 25.70 -21.53 -16.52
CA VAL A 433 25.18 -20.46 -17.38
C VAL A 433 26.32 -19.64 -17.96
N THR A 434 26.40 -19.54 -19.31
CA THR A 434 27.35 -18.62 -19.95
C THR A 434 26.87 -17.17 -19.90
N PRO A 435 27.78 -16.16 -20.06
CA PRO A 435 27.38 -14.77 -20.15
C PRO A 435 26.40 -14.49 -21.29
N GLU A 436 26.56 -15.16 -22.43
CA GLU A 436 25.68 -15.02 -23.61
C GLU A 436 24.29 -15.60 -23.34
N GLN A 437 24.24 -16.71 -22.62
CA GLN A 437 22.98 -17.30 -22.18
C GLN A 437 22.24 -16.41 -21.18
N TYR A 438 22.96 -15.80 -20.23
CA TYR A 438 22.38 -14.79 -19.32
C TYR A 438 21.80 -13.60 -20.08
N GLU A 439 22.50 -13.08 -21.09
CA GLU A 439 22.00 -12.01 -21.97
C GLU A 439 20.75 -12.44 -22.75
N SER A 440 20.71 -13.69 -23.23
CA SER A 440 19.57 -14.22 -24.00
C SER A 440 18.31 -14.43 -23.18
N VAL A 441 18.43 -14.70 -21.88
CA VAL A 441 17.29 -14.89 -20.95
C VAL A 441 16.42 -13.63 -20.85
N TRP A 442 17.01 -12.44 -20.98
CA TRP A 442 16.29 -11.17 -20.95
C TRP A 442 15.58 -10.81 -22.24
N ASN A 443 15.96 -11.43 -23.35
CA ASN A 443 15.44 -11.12 -24.66
C ASN A 443 14.30 -12.05 -25.09
N VAL A 444 13.82 -12.94 -24.21
CA VAL A 444 12.86 -13.98 -24.57
C VAL A 444 11.58 -13.86 -23.80
N SER A 445 10.62 -13.31 -24.37
CA SER A 445 9.17 -13.47 -24.39
C SER A 445 8.47 -12.14 -24.64
N HIS A 446 8.50 -11.71 -25.88
CA HIS A 446 7.61 -10.64 -26.30
C HIS A 446 6.26 -11.26 -26.70
N THR A 447 5.27 -11.20 -25.82
CA THR A 447 3.87 -11.32 -26.23
C THR A 447 3.27 -9.94 -26.21
N ASN A 448 2.81 -9.45 -27.36
CA ASN A 448 2.23 -8.10 -27.51
C ASN A 448 3.17 -6.95 -27.10
N GLU A 449 4.49 -7.05 -27.41
CA GLU A 449 5.50 -6.04 -27.05
C GLU A 449 5.75 -5.84 -25.54
N ILE A 450 5.17 -6.66 -24.70
CA ILE A 450 5.41 -6.63 -23.24
C ILE A 450 6.62 -7.52 -22.93
N ILE A 451 7.61 -6.94 -22.27
CA ILE A 451 8.74 -7.69 -21.71
C ILE A 451 8.35 -8.17 -20.32
N TRP A 452 8.17 -9.48 -20.16
CA TRP A 452 7.77 -10.08 -18.91
C TRP A 452 8.95 -10.40 -18.00
N GLU A 453 8.80 -10.14 -16.70
CA GLU A 453 9.69 -10.63 -15.66
C GLU A 453 9.21 -12.00 -15.19
N PHE A 454 10.13 -12.93 -15.01
CA PHE A 454 9.82 -14.32 -14.68
C PHE A 454 10.52 -14.80 -13.44
N GLY A 455 9.92 -15.79 -12.79
CA GLY A 455 10.45 -16.46 -11.65
C GLY A 455 10.21 -17.96 -11.65
N LYS A 456 11.16 -18.73 -11.11
CA LYS A 456 10.98 -20.16 -10.87
C LYS A 456 10.22 -20.38 -9.56
N ASN A 457 9.26 -21.30 -9.56
CA ASN A 457 8.59 -21.78 -8.35
C ASN A 457 8.71 -23.32 -8.27
N SER A 458 8.15 -23.94 -7.24
CA SER A 458 8.26 -25.40 -7.02
C SER A 458 7.61 -26.26 -8.12
N THR A 459 6.74 -25.71 -8.94
CA THR A 459 5.96 -26.46 -9.96
C THR A 459 6.24 -26.01 -11.40
N GLY A 460 6.99 -24.91 -11.60
CA GLY A 460 7.26 -24.35 -12.92
C GLY A 460 7.79 -22.94 -12.85
N MET A 461 7.29 -22.06 -13.71
CA MET A 461 7.65 -20.65 -13.74
C MET A 461 6.48 -19.78 -13.32
N SER A 462 6.78 -18.62 -12.77
CA SER A 462 5.80 -17.59 -12.47
C SER A 462 6.08 -16.32 -13.28
N VAL A 463 5.03 -15.63 -13.71
CA VAL A 463 5.14 -14.29 -14.29
C VAL A 463 5.12 -13.28 -13.14
N GLY A 464 6.26 -12.60 -12.92
CA GLY A 464 6.47 -11.66 -11.80
C GLY A 464 5.96 -10.27 -12.05
N GLY A 465 5.99 -9.83 -13.30
CA GLY A 465 5.64 -8.49 -13.71
C GLY A 465 6.08 -8.20 -15.12
N TYR A 466 6.23 -6.93 -15.44
CA TYR A 466 6.76 -6.48 -16.73
C TYR A 466 7.91 -5.51 -16.52
N ASP A 467 8.85 -5.46 -17.48
CA ASP A 467 9.94 -4.49 -17.44
C ASP A 467 9.38 -3.07 -17.60
N LYS A 468 9.53 -2.25 -16.57
CA LYS A 468 9.07 -0.85 -16.54
C LYS A 468 9.91 0.08 -17.43
N ALA A 469 11.06 -0.37 -17.92
CA ALA A 469 11.83 0.37 -18.94
C ALA A 469 11.12 0.33 -20.31
N GLY A 470 10.26 -0.67 -20.53
CA GLY A 470 9.34 -0.75 -21.65
C GLY A 470 8.09 0.11 -21.47
N GLN A 471 7.11 -0.06 -22.34
CA GLN A 471 5.80 0.58 -22.21
C GLN A 471 5.00 -0.11 -21.10
N THR A 472 4.28 0.69 -20.28
CA THR A 472 3.27 0.15 -19.37
C THR A 472 2.28 -0.70 -20.15
N PRO A 473 1.97 -1.93 -19.73
CA PRO A 473 1.00 -2.78 -20.41
C PRO A 473 -0.31 -2.04 -20.64
N ALA A 474 -0.79 -2.08 -21.89
CA ALA A 474 -2.01 -1.40 -22.31
C ALA A 474 -2.83 -2.31 -23.24
N GLY A 475 -4.12 -2.05 -23.38
CA GLY A 475 -4.99 -2.82 -24.28
C GLY A 475 -5.20 -4.27 -23.81
N ASP A 476 -5.05 -5.21 -24.73
CA ASP A 476 -5.27 -6.63 -24.49
C ASP A 476 -3.96 -7.32 -24.12
N VAL A 477 -3.90 -7.91 -22.94
CA VAL A 477 -2.71 -8.56 -22.40
C VAL A 477 -2.91 -10.08 -22.43
N VAL A 478 -1.96 -10.79 -23.04
CA VAL A 478 -1.91 -12.26 -23.04
C VAL A 478 -0.64 -12.67 -22.27
N PHE A 479 -0.81 -13.41 -21.18
CA PHE A 479 0.35 -13.97 -20.47
C PHE A 479 0.89 -15.17 -21.26
N PRO A 480 2.23 -15.37 -21.28
CA PRO A 480 2.83 -16.54 -21.94
C PRO A 480 2.44 -17.83 -21.21
N ASP A 481 2.25 -18.90 -21.95
CA ASP A 481 1.97 -20.25 -21.45
C ASP A 481 3.22 -21.00 -21.02
N THR A 482 4.34 -20.69 -21.68
CA THR A 482 5.65 -21.28 -21.44
C THR A 482 6.75 -20.22 -21.48
N ILE A 483 7.82 -20.51 -20.80
CA ILE A 483 9.05 -19.69 -20.79
C ILE A 483 10.20 -20.58 -21.23
N GLN A 484 10.92 -20.13 -22.25
CA GLN A 484 12.16 -20.75 -22.66
C GLN A 484 13.32 -20.10 -21.94
N ILE A 485 14.04 -20.86 -21.13
CA ILE A 485 15.31 -20.48 -20.52
C ILE A 485 16.41 -21.44 -20.99
N VAL A 486 17.66 -21.13 -20.63
CA VAL A 486 18.83 -21.91 -21.01
C VAL A 486 18.71 -23.42 -20.77
N SER A 487 18.08 -23.81 -19.67
CA SER A 487 17.89 -25.21 -19.27
C SER A 487 16.67 -25.88 -19.90
N GLY A 488 15.87 -25.18 -20.70
CA GLY A 488 14.70 -25.75 -21.38
C GLY A 488 13.47 -24.84 -21.39
N THR A 489 12.36 -25.40 -21.86
CA THR A 489 11.05 -24.75 -21.86
C THR A 489 10.26 -25.16 -20.63
N PHE A 490 9.76 -24.23 -19.87
CA PHE A 490 9.02 -24.45 -18.62
C PHE A 490 7.63 -23.87 -18.70
N PRO A 491 6.59 -24.57 -18.19
CA PRO A 491 5.24 -24.02 -18.16
C PRO A 491 5.13 -22.88 -17.14
N VAL A 492 4.30 -21.88 -17.47
CA VAL A 492 3.89 -20.86 -16.50
C VAL A 492 2.78 -21.42 -15.63
N THR A 493 3.03 -21.51 -14.33
CA THR A 493 2.10 -22.11 -13.35
C THR A 493 1.51 -21.11 -12.37
N GLN A 494 2.00 -19.86 -12.39
CA GLN A 494 1.55 -18.81 -11.47
C GLN A 494 1.68 -17.42 -12.10
N ILE A 495 0.70 -16.56 -11.88
CA ILE A 495 0.84 -15.11 -11.98
C ILE A 495 1.25 -14.61 -10.60
N SER A 496 2.42 -14.02 -10.47
CA SER A 496 2.97 -13.55 -9.20
C SER A 496 2.19 -12.37 -8.63
N GLY A 497 2.47 -12.01 -7.38
CA GLY A 497 1.93 -10.80 -6.79
C GLY A 497 2.36 -9.55 -7.55
N TYR A 498 1.46 -8.58 -7.63
CA TYR A 498 1.70 -7.26 -8.25
C TYR A 498 2.01 -7.27 -9.76
N ALA A 499 1.82 -8.37 -10.49
CA ALA A 499 2.25 -8.56 -11.89
C ALA A 499 1.79 -7.44 -12.84
N LEU A 500 0.53 -7.01 -12.75
CA LEU A 500 -0.03 -5.87 -13.51
C LEU A 500 -0.59 -4.78 -12.59
N LYS A 501 -0.06 -4.67 -11.37
CA LYS A 501 -0.55 -3.67 -10.42
C LYS A 501 -0.46 -2.27 -11.01
N ASP A 502 -1.59 -1.51 -10.87
CA ASP A 502 -1.75 -0.13 -11.32
C ASP A 502 -1.58 0.09 -12.85
N CYS A 503 -1.68 -0.98 -13.66
CA CYS A 503 -1.72 -0.90 -15.12
C CYS A 503 -3.10 -0.42 -15.58
N THR A 504 -3.34 0.89 -15.53
CA THR A 504 -4.65 1.51 -15.74
C THR A 504 -5.18 1.40 -17.16
N GLU A 505 -4.31 1.17 -18.15
CA GLU A 505 -4.63 1.09 -19.58
C GLU A 505 -4.93 -0.33 -20.07
N VAL A 506 -4.77 -1.37 -19.22
CA VAL A 506 -5.08 -2.77 -19.56
C VAL A 506 -6.60 -2.95 -19.66
N LYS A 507 -7.09 -3.40 -20.82
CA LYS A 507 -8.52 -3.60 -21.13
C LYS A 507 -8.97 -5.04 -20.93
N SER A 508 -8.15 -5.99 -21.34
CA SER A 508 -8.39 -7.40 -21.11
C SER A 508 -7.12 -8.16 -20.73
N ALA A 509 -7.30 -9.31 -20.06
CA ALA A 509 -6.20 -10.19 -19.70
C ALA A 509 -6.59 -11.65 -19.95
N VAL A 510 -5.68 -12.40 -20.61
CA VAL A 510 -5.82 -13.83 -20.82
C VAL A 510 -4.73 -14.53 -20.02
N VAL A 511 -5.15 -15.33 -19.03
CA VAL A 511 -4.29 -16.18 -18.23
C VAL A 511 -4.20 -17.56 -18.90
N PRO A 512 -2.99 -18.10 -19.17
CA PRO A 512 -2.83 -19.34 -19.90
C PRO A 512 -3.20 -20.58 -19.09
N ASP A 513 -3.49 -21.66 -19.79
CA ASP A 513 -3.69 -22.99 -19.20
C ASP A 513 -2.45 -23.42 -18.42
N GLY A 514 -2.65 -24.15 -17.30
CA GLY A 514 -1.58 -24.55 -16.41
C GLY A 514 -1.30 -23.60 -15.24
N VAL A 515 -1.75 -22.35 -15.31
CA VAL A 515 -1.67 -21.43 -14.17
C VAL A 515 -2.65 -21.89 -13.08
N THR A 516 -2.11 -22.11 -11.89
CA THR A 516 -2.87 -22.57 -10.71
C THR A 516 -3.18 -21.46 -9.70
N THR A 517 -2.40 -20.40 -9.72
CA THR A 517 -2.49 -19.33 -8.72
C THR A 517 -2.44 -17.95 -9.35
N ILE A 518 -3.38 -17.09 -8.98
CA ILE A 518 -3.32 -15.64 -9.21
C ILE A 518 -2.80 -14.98 -7.91
N GLY A 519 -1.65 -14.33 -8.00
CA GLY A 519 -0.93 -13.75 -6.87
C GLY A 519 -1.62 -12.56 -6.23
N GLU A 520 -1.11 -12.15 -5.07
CA GLU A 520 -1.59 -10.99 -4.33
C GLU A 520 -1.50 -9.72 -5.17
N SER A 521 -2.60 -8.95 -5.23
CA SER A 521 -2.64 -7.68 -5.97
C SER A 521 -2.21 -7.76 -7.44
N ALA A 522 -2.27 -8.95 -8.08
CA ALA A 522 -1.74 -9.18 -9.44
C ALA A 522 -2.36 -8.23 -10.49
N PHE A 523 -3.64 -7.89 -10.37
CA PHE A 523 -4.37 -6.96 -11.23
C PHE A 523 -4.90 -5.74 -10.45
N SER A 524 -4.39 -5.50 -9.24
CA SER A 524 -4.86 -4.39 -8.41
C SER A 524 -4.68 -3.05 -9.13
N GLY A 525 -5.73 -2.22 -9.17
CA GLY A 525 -5.67 -0.90 -9.80
C GLY A 525 -5.76 -0.90 -11.33
N CYS A 526 -6.02 -2.05 -12.00
CA CYS A 526 -6.29 -2.10 -13.43
C CYS A 526 -7.68 -1.51 -13.73
N THR A 527 -7.77 -0.19 -13.71
CA THR A 527 -9.07 0.52 -13.75
C THR A 527 -9.83 0.39 -15.06
N SER A 528 -9.15 0.18 -16.19
CA SER A 528 -9.77 -0.05 -17.51
C SER A 528 -10.06 -1.51 -17.81
N LEU A 529 -9.72 -2.45 -16.90
CA LEU A 529 -9.90 -3.88 -17.13
C LEU A 529 -11.39 -4.25 -17.21
N THR A 530 -11.83 -4.70 -18.40
CA THR A 530 -13.23 -5.06 -18.67
C THR A 530 -13.44 -6.57 -18.79
N LYS A 531 -12.37 -7.32 -19.07
CA LYS A 531 -12.45 -8.78 -19.26
C LYS A 531 -11.21 -9.49 -18.73
N VAL A 532 -11.41 -10.56 -18.01
CA VAL A 532 -10.35 -11.49 -17.61
C VAL A 532 -10.78 -12.91 -17.96
N SER A 533 -9.90 -13.65 -18.65
CA SER A 533 -10.07 -15.07 -18.92
C SER A 533 -9.19 -15.86 -17.96
N LEU A 534 -9.80 -16.61 -17.06
CA LEU A 534 -9.12 -17.52 -16.14
C LEU A 534 -9.30 -18.95 -16.63
N PRO A 535 -8.24 -19.76 -16.74
CA PRO A 535 -8.34 -21.17 -17.10
C PRO A 535 -8.90 -22.01 -15.94
N GLU A 536 -9.43 -23.19 -16.24
CA GLU A 536 -9.95 -24.14 -15.24
C GLU A 536 -8.85 -24.67 -14.29
N SER A 537 -7.58 -24.50 -14.63
CA SER A 537 -6.45 -24.87 -13.78
C SER A 537 -6.24 -23.97 -12.56
N VAL A 538 -6.84 -22.77 -12.54
CA VAL A 538 -6.69 -21.85 -11.40
C VAL A 538 -7.50 -22.35 -10.21
N THR A 539 -6.82 -22.66 -9.11
CA THR A 539 -7.42 -23.11 -7.84
C THR A 539 -7.36 -22.06 -6.74
N SER A 540 -6.51 -21.03 -6.85
CA SER A 540 -6.34 -20.02 -5.82
C SER A 540 -6.21 -18.60 -6.38
N ILE A 541 -6.99 -17.68 -5.79
CA ILE A 541 -6.91 -16.24 -6.06
C ILE A 541 -6.56 -15.54 -4.75
N ARG A 542 -5.38 -14.94 -4.68
CA ARG A 542 -4.81 -14.33 -3.47
C ARG A 542 -5.41 -12.96 -3.15
N ASN A 543 -5.05 -12.42 -1.96
CA ASN A 543 -5.58 -11.15 -1.46
C ASN A 543 -5.46 -10.01 -2.49
N ASN A 544 -6.53 -9.19 -2.57
CA ASN A 544 -6.57 -7.99 -3.40
C ASN A 544 -6.26 -8.21 -4.91
N ALA A 545 -6.31 -9.43 -5.43
CA ALA A 545 -5.88 -9.74 -6.79
C ALA A 545 -6.54 -8.85 -7.86
N PHE A 546 -7.79 -8.49 -7.71
CA PHE A 546 -8.55 -7.60 -8.59
C PHE A 546 -9.04 -6.33 -7.86
N TYR A 547 -8.38 -5.92 -6.77
CA TYR A 547 -8.75 -4.70 -6.04
C TYR A 547 -8.79 -3.48 -6.97
N GLY A 548 -9.89 -2.75 -6.96
CA GLY A 548 -9.99 -1.50 -7.74
C GLY A 548 -10.08 -1.67 -9.26
N CYS A 549 -10.38 -2.87 -9.78
CA CYS A 549 -10.72 -3.08 -11.19
C CYS A 549 -12.11 -2.48 -11.48
N THR A 550 -12.16 -1.14 -11.52
CA THR A 550 -13.43 -0.40 -11.51
C THR A 550 -14.28 -0.60 -12.75
N SER A 551 -13.70 -1.02 -13.87
CA SER A 551 -14.43 -1.26 -15.13
C SER A 551 -14.84 -2.72 -15.34
N LEU A 552 -14.46 -3.67 -14.44
CA LEU A 552 -14.75 -5.11 -14.61
C LEU A 552 -16.24 -5.41 -14.32
N PRO A 553 -17.06 -5.78 -15.34
CA PRO A 553 -18.49 -5.98 -15.16
C PRO A 553 -18.83 -7.38 -14.66
N SER A 554 -18.04 -8.37 -14.98
CA SER A 554 -18.21 -9.78 -14.60
C SER A 554 -16.88 -10.52 -14.70
N ILE A 555 -16.75 -11.62 -13.98
CA ILE A 555 -15.64 -12.56 -14.07
C ILE A 555 -16.18 -13.99 -13.84
N SER A 556 -15.75 -14.93 -14.67
CA SER A 556 -16.03 -16.35 -14.47
C SER A 556 -14.94 -16.96 -13.62
N LEU A 557 -15.30 -17.54 -12.49
CA LEU A 557 -14.40 -18.27 -11.62
C LEU A 557 -14.35 -19.73 -12.02
N PRO A 558 -13.16 -20.36 -12.11
CA PRO A 558 -13.01 -21.78 -12.34
C PRO A 558 -13.73 -22.62 -11.27
N LYS A 559 -14.21 -23.80 -11.66
CA LYS A 559 -15.04 -24.65 -10.79
C LYS A 559 -14.32 -25.20 -9.57
N ASP A 560 -13.00 -25.42 -9.68
CA ASP A 560 -12.16 -26.06 -8.66
C ASP A 560 -11.41 -25.03 -7.77
N ILE A 561 -11.87 -23.77 -7.76
CA ILE A 561 -11.35 -22.78 -6.81
C ILE A 561 -11.68 -23.23 -5.39
N ASP A 562 -10.63 -23.36 -4.57
CA ASP A 562 -10.69 -23.72 -3.15
C ASP A 562 -10.55 -22.50 -2.21
N GLY A 563 -10.06 -21.36 -2.72
CA GLY A 563 -9.87 -20.14 -1.94
C GLY A 563 -9.94 -18.85 -2.73
N ILE A 564 -10.67 -17.89 -2.17
CA ILE A 564 -10.70 -16.49 -2.60
C ILE A 564 -10.19 -15.64 -1.43
N GLY A 565 -9.05 -14.97 -1.64
CA GLY A 565 -8.40 -14.15 -0.63
C GLY A 565 -9.22 -12.94 -0.19
N ASN A 566 -8.76 -12.25 0.84
CA ASN A 566 -9.37 -11.02 1.33
C ASN A 566 -9.30 -9.91 0.28
N GLY A 567 -10.37 -9.14 0.15
CA GLY A 567 -10.42 -7.95 -0.70
C GLY A 567 -10.28 -8.21 -2.20
N VAL A 568 -10.42 -9.46 -2.70
CA VAL A 568 -10.13 -9.80 -4.11
C VAL A 568 -10.86 -8.89 -5.09
N PHE A 569 -12.14 -8.63 -4.88
CA PHE A 569 -12.95 -7.74 -5.74
C PHE A 569 -13.32 -6.42 -5.06
N ARG A 570 -12.59 -6.03 -4.01
CA ARG A 570 -12.86 -4.77 -3.32
C ARG A 570 -12.78 -3.59 -4.29
N ASN A 571 -13.80 -2.71 -4.26
CA ASN A 571 -13.94 -1.57 -5.16
C ASN A 571 -14.04 -1.91 -6.66
N CYS A 572 -14.45 -3.13 -7.04
CA CYS A 572 -14.86 -3.44 -8.41
C CYS A 572 -16.25 -2.83 -8.66
N THR A 573 -16.29 -1.51 -8.88
CA THR A 573 -17.54 -0.74 -8.87
C THR A 573 -18.49 -1.06 -10.03
N SER A 574 -17.98 -1.64 -11.13
CA SER A 574 -18.77 -2.09 -12.27
C SER A 574 -19.24 -3.55 -12.19
N LEU A 575 -18.72 -4.33 -11.23
CA LEU A 575 -19.09 -5.75 -11.08
C LEU A 575 -20.59 -5.86 -10.80
N THR A 576 -21.30 -6.59 -11.68
CA THR A 576 -22.76 -6.71 -11.63
C THR A 576 -23.23 -8.04 -11.04
N SER A 577 -22.52 -9.10 -11.37
CA SER A 577 -22.87 -10.44 -10.90
C SER A 577 -21.63 -11.32 -10.74
N ILE A 578 -21.71 -12.30 -9.84
CA ILE A 578 -20.68 -13.32 -9.65
C ILE A 578 -21.30 -14.60 -9.11
N SER A 579 -20.76 -15.75 -9.53
CA SER A 579 -21.10 -17.05 -8.98
C SER A 579 -19.87 -17.66 -8.30
N LEU A 580 -20.01 -18.03 -7.04
CA LEU A 580 -18.95 -18.68 -6.27
C LEU A 580 -19.05 -20.21 -6.46
N PRO A 581 -17.95 -20.87 -6.89
CA PRO A 581 -17.90 -22.32 -7.05
C PRO A 581 -18.09 -23.08 -5.73
N LYS A 582 -18.40 -24.37 -5.83
CA LYS A 582 -18.64 -25.22 -4.65
C LYS A 582 -17.45 -25.36 -3.70
N GLY A 583 -16.21 -25.23 -4.20
CA GLY A 583 -15.00 -25.27 -3.38
C GLY A 583 -14.87 -24.10 -2.41
N VAL A 584 -15.56 -22.99 -2.66
CA VAL A 584 -15.49 -21.79 -1.81
C VAL A 584 -16.32 -21.99 -0.54
N THR A 585 -15.65 -22.24 0.58
CA THR A 585 -16.25 -22.39 1.92
C THR A 585 -16.26 -21.10 2.73
N VAL A 586 -15.45 -20.12 2.35
CA VAL A 586 -15.33 -18.82 3.03
C VAL A 586 -15.36 -17.68 2.01
N VAL A 587 -16.23 -16.71 2.20
CA VAL A 587 -16.09 -15.39 1.61
C VAL A 587 -15.26 -14.55 2.59
N GLY A 588 -14.01 -14.27 2.22
CA GLY A 588 -13.05 -13.57 3.08
C GLY A 588 -13.45 -12.12 3.39
N ASP A 589 -12.63 -11.44 4.20
CA ASP A 589 -12.86 -10.06 4.56
C ASP A 589 -12.79 -9.14 3.34
N ASN A 590 -13.73 -8.19 3.26
CA ASN A 590 -13.76 -7.15 2.21
C ASN A 590 -13.87 -7.67 0.76
N VAL A 591 -14.19 -8.93 0.49
CA VAL A 591 -14.11 -9.50 -0.87
C VAL A 591 -14.89 -8.66 -1.88
N PHE A 592 -16.11 -8.24 -1.58
CA PHE A 592 -16.96 -7.41 -2.44
C PHE A 592 -17.19 -6.00 -1.86
N ASN A 593 -16.37 -5.56 -0.91
CA ASN A 593 -16.50 -4.23 -0.32
C ASN A 593 -16.45 -3.14 -1.39
N GLY A 594 -17.48 -2.30 -1.45
CA GLY A 594 -17.58 -1.22 -2.42
C GLY A 594 -17.99 -1.62 -3.84
N CYS A 595 -18.45 -2.86 -4.07
CA CYS A 595 -19.01 -3.29 -5.35
C CYS A 595 -20.43 -2.71 -5.53
N LYS A 596 -20.50 -1.42 -5.85
CA LYS A 596 -21.75 -0.64 -5.82
C LYS A 596 -22.83 -1.11 -6.80
N ARG A 597 -22.42 -1.77 -7.91
CA ARG A 597 -23.33 -2.27 -8.96
C ARG A 597 -23.63 -3.77 -8.83
N LEU A 598 -23.08 -4.47 -7.84
CA LEU A 598 -23.29 -5.90 -7.62
C LEU A 598 -24.73 -6.15 -7.19
N PHE A 599 -25.55 -6.67 -8.12
CA PHE A 599 -26.97 -6.94 -7.86
C PHE A 599 -27.29 -8.43 -7.68
N SER A 600 -26.41 -9.32 -8.14
CA SER A 600 -26.62 -10.78 -8.06
C SER A 600 -25.34 -11.50 -7.61
N VAL A 601 -25.46 -12.28 -6.57
CA VAL A 601 -24.39 -13.16 -6.06
C VAL A 601 -24.97 -14.55 -5.85
N SER A 602 -24.40 -15.55 -6.55
CA SER A 602 -24.69 -16.95 -6.27
C SER A 602 -23.63 -17.47 -5.30
N LEU A 603 -24.02 -17.69 -4.06
CA LEU A 603 -23.14 -18.24 -3.04
C LEU A 603 -22.98 -19.76 -3.20
N SER A 604 -21.80 -20.26 -2.84
CA SER A 604 -21.53 -21.71 -2.77
C SER A 604 -22.47 -22.38 -1.77
N SER A 605 -22.98 -23.57 -2.12
CA SER A 605 -23.76 -24.39 -1.17
C SER A 605 -22.93 -24.94 -0.01
N SER A 606 -21.59 -24.93 -0.16
CA SER A 606 -20.63 -25.34 0.87
C SER A 606 -20.13 -24.17 1.73
N LEU A 607 -20.69 -22.96 1.55
CA LEU A 607 -20.24 -21.78 2.26
C LEU A 607 -20.54 -21.86 3.76
N GLU A 608 -19.53 -21.73 4.58
CA GLU A 608 -19.61 -21.77 6.06
C GLU A 608 -19.47 -20.40 6.70
N SER A 609 -18.77 -19.45 6.04
CA SER A 609 -18.47 -18.17 6.65
C SER A 609 -18.50 -17.03 5.64
N ILE A 610 -19.05 -15.87 6.07
CA ILE A 610 -18.98 -14.59 5.40
C ILE A 610 -18.16 -13.66 6.32
N GLY A 611 -17.03 -13.15 5.82
CA GLY A 611 -16.06 -12.36 6.58
C GLY A 611 -16.50 -10.92 6.83
N LYS A 612 -15.64 -10.18 7.53
CA LYS A 612 -15.84 -8.77 7.87
C LYS A 612 -15.95 -7.92 6.60
N GLN A 613 -16.99 -7.06 6.56
CA GLN A 613 -17.22 -6.13 5.46
C GLN A 613 -17.30 -6.79 4.06
N ALA A 614 -17.60 -8.07 3.98
CA ALA A 614 -17.56 -8.83 2.74
C ALA A 614 -18.43 -8.21 1.63
N PHE A 615 -19.61 -7.68 1.97
CA PHE A 615 -20.56 -6.98 1.07
C PHE A 615 -20.85 -5.54 1.50
N TYR A 616 -19.89 -4.91 2.21
CA TYR A 616 -20.02 -3.51 2.64
C TYR A 616 -20.26 -2.59 1.43
N GLY A 617 -21.29 -1.74 1.49
CA GLY A 617 -21.58 -0.78 0.44
C GLY A 617 -22.04 -1.35 -0.90
N CYS A 618 -22.49 -2.62 -0.94
CA CYS A 618 -23.11 -3.25 -2.12
C CYS A 618 -24.55 -2.74 -2.31
N GLY A 619 -24.71 -1.44 -2.65
CA GLY A 619 -26.01 -0.78 -2.70
C GLY A 619 -27.01 -1.34 -3.71
N ALA A 620 -26.53 -2.05 -4.76
CA ALA A 620 -27.40 -2.71 -5.74
C ALA A 620 -27.85 -4.11 -5.32
N LEU A 621 -27.27 -4.74 -4.28
CA LEU A 621 -27.54 -6.10 -3.83
C LEU A 621 -28.88 -6.14 -3.08
N GLN A 622 -29.96 -6.41 -3.82
CA GLN A 622 -31.33 -6.38 -3.26
C GLN A 622 -31.72 -7.69 -2.58
N ASN A 623 -31.18 -8.81 -3.07
CA ASN A 623 -31.49 -10.13 -2.56
C ASN A 623 -30.21 -10.97 -2.51
N ILE A 624 -30.10 -11.83 -1.52
CA ILE A 624 -29.07 -12.84 -1.40
C ILE A 624 -29.64 -14.08 -0.74
N MET A 625 -29.39 -15.27 -1.30
CA MET A 625 -29.75 -16.54 -0.68
C MET A 625 -28.57 -17.03 0.14
N LEU A 626 -28.71 -17.01 1.45
CA LEU A 626 -27.74 -17.57 2.38
C LEU A 626 -27.91 -19.08 2.46
N PRO A 627 -26.86 -19.90 2.22
CA PRO A 627 -26.96 -21.35 2.20
C PRO A 627 -27.17 -21.94 3.60
N GLU A 628 -27.87 -23.07 3.69
CA GLU A 628 -28.18 -23.74 4.96
C GLU A 628 -26.94 -24.33 5.68
N GLY A 629 -25.72 -24.29 5.08
CA GLY A 629 -24.44 -24.61 5.72
C GLY A 629 -23.75 -23.44 6.40
N LEU A 630 -24.24 -22.21 6.20
CA LEU A 630 -23.60 -21.00 6.70
C LEU A 630 -23.65 -20.94 8.24
N ARG A 631 -22.51 -20.73 8.90
CA ARG A 631 -22.35 -20.68 10.36
C ARG A 631 -22.11 -19.30 10.90
N THR A 632 -21.37 -18.46 10.17
CA THR A 632 -20.96 -17.14 10.65
C THR A 632 -21.19 -16.03 9.63
N ILE A 633 -21.67 -14.89 10.11
CA ILE A 633 -21.76 -13.63 9.38
C ILE A 633 -20.91 -12.60 10.14
N GLY A 634 -19.89 -12.05 9.50
CA GLY A 634 -18.89 -11.18 10.12
C GLY A 634 -19.38 -9.76 10.43
N GLU A 635 -18.52 -9.00 11.12
CA GLU A 635 -18.75 -7.58 11.44
C GLU A 635 -18.98 -6.76 10.16
N SER A 636 -20.03 -5.93 10.15
CA SER A 636 -20.34 -5.05 9.01
C SER A 636 -20.49 -5.79 7.66
N ALA A 637 -20.72 -7.11 7.68
CA ALA A 637 -20.67 -7.94 6.47
C ALA A 637 -21.57 -7.43 5.34
N PHE A 638 -22.75 -6.89 5.65
CA PHE A 638 -23.71 -6.32 4.72
C PHE A 638 -24.02 -4.84 5.01
N GLU A 639 -23.18 -4.15 5.77
CA GLU A 639 -23.38 -2.73 6.09
C GLU A 639 -23.56 -1.91 4.82
N GLU A 640 -24.59 -1.04 4.79
CA GLU A 640 -24.93 -0.19 3.63
C GLU A 640 -25.28 -0.98 2.35
N SER A 641 -25.65 -2.25 2.46
CA SER A 641 -26.13 -3.02 1.32
C SER A 641 -27.59 -2.65 0.94
N GLY A 642 -27.96 -2.97 -0.31
CA GLY A 642 -29.29 -2.69 -0.84
C GLY A 642 -30.36 -3.73 -0.52
N LEU A 643 -30.10 -4.66 0.42
CA LEU A 643 -30.99 -5.75 0.76
C LEU A 643 -32.41 -5.27 1.07
N ARG A 644 -33.42 -5.98 0.49
CA ARG A 644 -34.86 -5.71 0.73
C ARG A 644 -35.49 -6.72 1.66
N GLU A 645 -35.06 -7.95 1.58
CA GLU A 645 -35.46 -9.06 2.41
C GLU A 645 -34.23 -9.82 2.89
N LEU A 646 -34.25 -10.31 4.11
CA LEU A 646 -33.20 -11.10 4.69
C LEU A 646 -33.78 -12.35 5.35
N ILE A 647 -33.27 -13.50 4.97
CA ILE A 647 -33.53 -14.77 5.64
C ILE A 647 -32.19 -15.35 6.08
N VAL A 648 -31.93 -15.34 7.38
CA VAL A 648 -30.76 -15.99 7.97
C VAL A 648 -31.12 -17.43 8.31
N PRO A 649 -30.39 -18.43 7.76
CA PRO A 649 -30.70 -19.83 7.95
C PRO A 649 -30.48 -20.31 9.39
N GLU A 650 -31.03 -21.45 9.72
CA GLU A 650 -30.96 -22.04 11.07
C GLU A 650 -29.50 -22.38 11.47
N SER A 651 -28.69 -22.72 10.51
CA SER A 651 -27.26 -23.07 10.72
C SER A 651 -26.40 -21.91 11.25
N VAL A 652 -26.84 -20.65 11.07
CA VAL A 652 -26.06 -19.48 11.51
C VAL A 652 -26.08 -19.35 13.02
N THR A 653 -24.90 -19.51 13.62
CA THR A 653 -24.71 -19.47 15.07
C THR A 653 -24.09 -18.16 15.56
N GLN A 654 -23.54 -17.35 14.64
CA GLN A 654 -22.89 -16.08 14.97
C GLN A 654 -23.19 -15.00 13.94
N ILE A 655 -23.64 -13.85 14.41
CA ILE A 655 -23.82 -12.62 13.60
C ILE A 655 -22.99 -11.52 14.26
N GLY A 656 -22.09 -10.90 13.48
CA GLY A 656 -21.16 -9.88 13.96
C GLY A 656 -21.82 -8.52 14.21
N ASP A 657 -21.07 -7.62 14.87
CA ASP A 657 -21.49 -6.24 15.09
C ASP A 657 -21.77 -5.53 13.78
N ALA A 658 -22.77 -4.66 13.73
CA ALA A 658 -23.16 -3.90 12.55
C ALA A 658 -23.41 -4.74 11.27
N ALA A 659 -23.61 -6.07 11.38
CA ALA A 659 -23.66 -6.96 10.22
C ALA A 659 -24.61 -6.46 9.12
N PHE A 660 -25.72 -5.83 9.47
CA PHE A 660 -26.73 -5.26 8.58
C PHE A 660 -26.98 -3.76 8.86
N TYR A 661 -26.00 -3.07 9.44
CA TYR A 661 -26.09 -1.65 9.77
C TYR A 661 -26.36 -0.81 8.53
N ARG A 662 -27.31 0.13 8.63
CA ARG A 662 -27.69 1.02 7.51
C ARG A 662 -28.18 0.29 6.24
N CYS A 663 -28.70 -0.94 6.33
CA CYS A 663 -29.43 -1.54 5.21
C CYS A 663 -30.75 -0.80 4.99
N GLY A 664 -30.66 0.39 4.43
CA GLY A 664 -31.79 1.34 4.33
C GLY A 664 -32.97 0.88 3.46
N GLN A 665 -32.79 -0.18 2.65
CA GLN A 665 -33.84 -0.76 1.81
C GLN A 665 -34.52 -1.99 2.43
N LEU A 666 -33.95 -2.52 3.53
CA LEU A 666 -34.42 -3.73 4.19
C LEU A 666 -35.81 -3.55 4.77
N LYS A 667 -36.77 -4.37 4.35
CA LYS A 667 -38.17 -4.35 4.79
C LYS A 667 -38.49 -5.45 5.79
N THR A 668 -37.95 -6.64 5.57
CA THR A 668 -38.21 -7.80 6.40
C THR A 668 -36.93 -8.55 6.74
N ALA A 669 -36.80 -9.01 7.97
CA ALA A 669 -35.69 -9.84 8.43
C ALA A 669 -36.23 -11.06 9.21
N THR A 670 -35.79 -12.25 8.83
CA THR A 670 -36.11 -13.51 9.51
C THR A 670 -34.81 -14.17 9.93
N ILE A 671 -34.64 -14.43 11.25
CA ILE A 671 -33.51 -15.15 11.83
C ILE A 671 -34.03 -16.49 12.32
N LYS A 672 -33.73 -17.57 11.57
CA LYS A 672 -34.25 -18.91 11.87
C LYS A 672 -33.45 -19.64 12.94
N GLY A 673 -32.16 -19.34 13.08
CA GLY A 673 -31.25 -20.00 14.00
C GLY A 673 -31.14 -19.31 15.37
N ASN A 674 -30.63 -20.03 16.37
CA ASN A 674 -30.24 -19.46 17.66
C ASN A 674 -28.88 -18.75 17.53
N SER A 675 -28.87 -17.61 16.85
CA SER A 675 -27.66 -16.86 16.59
C SER A 675 -27.18 -16.11 17.82
N ASN A 676 -25.86 -16.20 18.10
CA ASN A 676 -25.21 -15.36 19.08
C ASN A 676 -24.92 -14.00 18.45
N PHE A 677 -25.29 -12.96 19.17
CA PHE A 677 -24.99 -11.57 18.80
C PHE A 677 -23.82 -11.04 19.63
N PRO A 678 -23.13 -9.97 19.17
CA PRO A 678 -22.05 -9.34 19.92
C PRO A 678 -22.54 -8.88 21.31
N ARG A 679 -21.70 -9.04 22.34
CA ARG A 679 -22.02 -8.67 23.73
C ARG A 679 -21.07 -7.60 24.23
N GLY A 680 -21.57 -6.73 25.12
CA GLY A 680 -20.79 -5.83 25.95
C GLY A 680 -20.79 -4.37 25.54
N SER A 681 -20.21 -3.52 26.41
CA SER A 681 -20.22 -2.04 26.32
C SER A 681 -19.42 -1.45 25.16
N GLN A 682 -18.78 -2.26 24.33
CA GLN A 682 -18.02 -1.84 23.16
C GLN A 682 -18.86 -1.80 21.87
N ILE A 683 -20.14 -2.22 21.91
CA ILE A 683 -21.01 -2.17 20.75
C ILE A 683 -21.29 -0.69 20.42
N ARG A 684 -20.73 -0.22 19.33
CA ARG A 684 -20.94 1.14 18.81
C ARG A 684 -22.04 1.21 17.76
N ARG A 685 -22.42 0.06 17.17
CA ARG A 685 -23.35 -0.05 16.05
C ARG A 685 -24.14 -1.35 16.19
N GLY A 686 -25.44 -1.27 16.36
CA GLY A 686 -26.30 -2.46 16.45
C GLY A 686 -26.47 -3.16 15.11
N VAL A 687 -26.79 -4.46 15.17
CA VAL A 687 -26.87 -5.36 14.00
C VAL A 687 -27.75 -4.82 12.88
N PHE A 688 -28.95 -4.30 13.21
CA PHE A 688 -29.93 -3.70 12.26
C PHE A 688 -30.09 -2.20 12.47
N CYS A 689 -29.21 -1.54 13.18
CA CYS A 689 -29.34 -0.13 13.49
C CYS A 689 -29.34 0.72 12.20
N TYR A 690 -30.22 1.73 12.13
CA TYR A 690 -30.48 2.56 10.97
C TYR A 690 -31.08 1.83 9.74
N CYS A 691 -31.70 0.66 9.92
CA CYS A 691 -32.54 0.05 8.87
C CYS A 691 -33.89 0.75 8.81
N GLY A 692 -33.91 1.98 8.28
CA GLY A 692 -35.08 2.89 8.36
C GLY A 692 -36.36 2.41 7.66
N ASN A 693 -36.26 1.44 6.75
CA ASN A 693 -37.40 0.82 6.07
C ASN A 693 -37.80 -0.55 6.63
N LEU A 694 -37.14 -1.05 7.69
CA LEU A 694 -37.44 -2.33 8.31
C LEU A 694 -38.82 -2.28 8.97
N GLU A 695 -39.76 -3.08 8.49
CA GLU A 695 -41.15 -3.11 8.93
C GLU A 695 -41.46 -4.33 9.82
N GLU A 696 -40.88 -5.46 9.51
CA GLU A 696 -41.14 -6.74 10.19
C GLU A 696 -39.87 -7.50 10.49
N VAL A 697 -39.76 -8.06 11.70
CA VAL A 697 -38.66 -8.92 12.14
C VAL A 697 -39.24 -10.19 12.76
N LYS A 698 -38.70 -11.34 12.34
CA LYS A 698 -38.98 -12.67 12.94
C LYS A 698 -37.69 -13.22 13.50
N LEU A 699 -37.72 -13.49 14.80
CA LEU A 699 -36.57 -14.03 15.55
C LEU A 699 -36.87 -15.49 15.94
N ASN A 700 -35.83 -16.30 16.02
CA ASN A 700 -35.91 -17.65 16.56
C ASN A 700 -36.21 -17.60 18.09
N ASP A 701 -37.07 -18.50 18.55
CA ASP A 701 -37.51 -18.56 19.93
C ASP A 701 -36.46 -18.96 20.98
N ASP A 702 -35.35 -19.51 20.51
CA ASP A 702 -34.21 -19.88 21.39
C ASP A 702 -33.27 -18.68 21.68
N ILE A 703 -33.46 -17.54 21.04
CA ILE A 703 -32.69 -16.33 21.29
C ILE A 703 -33.02 -15.82 22.69
N GLN A 704 -32.01 -15.69 23.56
CA GLN A 704 -32.14 -15.27 24.95
C GLN A 704 -31.74 -13.80 25.18
N GLU A 705 -31.11 -13.16 24.23
CA GLU A 705 -30.57 -11.79 24.36
C GLU A 705 -30.72 -11.00 23.08
N LEU A 706 -31.22 -9.77 23.18
CA LEU A 706 -31.13 -8.75 22.13
C LEU A 706 -30.04 -7.76 22.54
N PRO A 707 -28.93 -7.63 21.77
CA PRO A 707 -27.83 -6.77 22.15
C PRO A 707 -28.18 -5.27 22.05
N ASP A 708 -27.37 -4.42 22.65
CA ASP A 708 -27.51 -2.98 22.59
C ASP A 708 -27.68 -2.49 21.13
N LEU A 709 -28.50 -1.48 20.94
CA LEU A 709 -28.72 -0.79 19.66
C LEU A 709 -29.27 -1.68 18.51
N MET A 710 -29.68 -2.92 18.75
CA MET A 710 -29.99 -3.88 17.69
C MET A 710 -30.94 -3.34 16.62
N PHE A 711 -32.04 -2.70 16.98
CA PHE A 711 -33.03 -2.11 16.09
C PHE A 711 -33.14 -0.58 16.23
N CYS A 712 -32.08 0.04 16.73
CA CYS A 712 -32.04 1.49 16.95
C CYS A 712 -32.23 2.24 15.62
N TYR A 713 -33.10 3.24 15.62
CA TYR A 713 -33.46 4.02 14.39
C TYR A 713 -34.12 3.22 13.27
N CYS A 714 -34.77 2.09 13.57
CA CYS A 714 -35.66 1.39 12.63
C CYS A 714 -37.07 2.01 12.67
N TYR A 715 -37.21 3.22 12.14
CA TYR A 715 -38.39 4.06 12.29
C TYR A 715 -39.69 3.52 11.64
N LYS A 716 -39.62 2.43 10.84
CA LYS A 716 -40.81 1.76 10.27
C LYS A 716 -41.07 0.41 10.90
N LEU A 717 -40.28 0.00 11.90
CA LEU A 717 -40.49 -1.29 12.56
C LEU A 717 -41.79 -1.25 13.38
N LYS A 718 -42.75 -2.04 12.94
CA LYS A 718 -44.09 -2.12 13.51
C LYS A 718 -44.47 -3.52 13.96
N LYS A 719 -43.74 -4.56 13.53
CA LYS A 719 -44.05 -5.93 13.85
C LYS A 719 -42.76 -6.70 14.18
N ILE A 720 -42.72 -7.27 15.36
CA ILE A 720 -41.63 -8.13 15.83
C ILE A 720 -42.21 -9.23 16.74
N ASN A 721 -41.82 -10.49 16.48
CA ASN A 721 -42.03 -11.52 17.46
C ASN A 721 -40.85 -11.52 18.47
N LEU A 722 -41.11 -11.28 19.73
CA LEU A 722 -40.13 -11.43 20.76
C LEU A 722 -40.02 -12.91 21.17
N PRO A 723 -38.79 -13.49 21.15
CA PRO A 723 -38.59 -14.90 21.51
C PRO A 723 -39.13 -15.23 22.89
N TYR A 724 -39.86 -16.33 23.02
CA TYR A 724 -40.43 -16.71 24.36
C TYR A 724 -39.35 -17.07 25.41
N LYS A 725 -38.12 -17.40 24.98
CA LYS A 725 -36.95 -17.63 25.89
C LYS A 725 -36.11 -16.38 26.16
N LEU A 726 -36.53 -15.22 25.67
CA LEU A 726 -35.80 -13.96 25.80
C LEU A 726 -35.67 -13.57 27.27
N LYS A 727 -34.46 -13.30 27.74
CA LYS A 727 -34.12 -12.90 29.12
C LYS A 727 -33.61 -11.46 29.19
N ASN A 728 -32.84 -11.03 28.21
CA ASN A 728 -32.15 -9.76 28.23
C ASN A 728 -32.50 -8.93 26.99
N ILE A 729 -32.86 -7.67 27.19
CA ILE A 729 -33.00 -6.64 26.15
C ILE A 729 -31.97 -5.55 26.47
N GLY A 730 -31.04 -5.31 25.56
CA GLY A 730 -29.97 -4.33 25.71
C GLY A 730 -30.45 -2.89 25.72
N GLY A 731 -29.50 -1.98 25.85
CA GLY A 731 -29.80 -0.54 25.83
C GLY A 731 -30.16 -0.05 24.41
N VAL A 732 -31.10 0.89 24.33
CA VAL A 732 -31.49 1.60 23.08
C VAL A 732 -32.00 0.68 21.97
N VAL A 733 -32.37 -0.57 22.24
CA VAL A 733 -32.72 -1.60 21.27
C VAL A 733 -33.87 -1.16 20.37
N PHE A 734 -34.97 -0.67 20.93
CA PHE A 734 -36.20 -0.34 20.22
C PHE A 734 -36.40 1.16 19.99
N ARG A 735 -35.34 1.96 20.00
CA ARG A 735 -35.46 3.40 19.73
C ARG A 735 -36.17 3.65 18.41
N GLY A 736 -37.36 4.28 18.48
CA GLY A 736 -38.19 4.61 17.31
C GLY A 736 -39.09 3.50 16.80
N TYR A 737 -39.29 2.42 17.55
CA TYR A 737 -40.30 1.39 17.26
C TYR A 737 -41.72 1.97 17.20
N ILE A 738 -42.52 1.54 16.19
CA ILE A 738 -43.82 2.12 15.91
C ILE A 738 -44.98 1.10 15.97
N GLY A 739 -44.73 -0.11 16.48
CA GLY A 739 -45.83 -1.07 16.70
C GLY A 739 -46.90 -0.53 17.64
N GLU A 740 -48.16 -0.80 17.44
CA GLU A 740 -49.22 -0.28 18.26
C GLU A 740 -49.19 -0.86 19.69
N GLU A 741 -48.79 -2.13 19.80
CA GLU A 741 -48.71 -2.88 21.03
C GLU A 741 -47.35 -3.52 21.20
N LEU A 742 -46.87 -3.62 22.43
CA LEU A 742 -45.62 -4.31 22.78
C LEU A 742 -45.84 -5.11 24.08
N ARG A 743 -45.74 -6.42 23.99
CA ARG A 743 -45.78 -7.32 25.14
C ARG A 743 -44.43 -8.01 25.29
N LEU A 744 -43.81 -7.83 26.44
CA LEU A 744 -42.58 -8.55 26.78
C LEU A 744 -42.90 -9.96 27.27
N PRO A 745 -42.18 -11.01 26.80
CA PRO A 745 -42.27 -12.35 27.36
C PRO A 745 -41.98 -12.37 28.86
N ASP A 746 -42.68 -13.24 29.62
CA ASP A 746 -42.51 -13.31 31.06
C ASP A 746 -41.14 -13.82 31.51
N THR A 747 -40.35 -14.32 30.59
CA THR A 747 -38.94 -14.69 30.78
C THR A 747 -37.97 -13.52 30.82
N VAL A 748 -38.35 -12.33 30.36
CA VAL A 748 -37.49 -11.13 30.36
C VAL A 748 -37.28 -10.67 31.81
N THR A 749 -36.03 -10.64 32.23
CA THR A 749 -35.61 -10.18 33.56
C THR A 749 -34.83 -8.87 33.52
N ASN A 750 -34.14 -8.60 32.44
CA ASN A 750 -33.25 -7.46 32.32
C ASN A 750 -33.61 -6.63 31.07
N VAL A 751 -33.77 -5.32 31.27
CA VAL A 751 -34.01 -4.34 30.22
C VAL A 751 -32.98 -3.21 30.40
N GLY A 752 -32.27 -2.88 29.36
CA GLY A 752 -31.18 -1.89 29.37
C GLY A 752 -31.69 -0.44 29.40
N VAL A 753 -30.78 0.48 29.67
CA VAL A 753 -31.03 1.93 29.66
C VAL A 753 -31.53 2.35 28.30
N LYS A 754 -32.61 3.19 28.26
CA LYS A 754 -33.18 3.71 27.01
C LYS A 754 -33.72 2.62 26.07
N ALA A 755 -33.94 1.40 26.50
CA ALA A 755 -34.32 0.29 25.63
C ALA A 755 -35.52 0.59 24.73
N PHE A 756 -36.51 1.33 25.24
CA PHE A 756 -37.76 1.71 24.59
C PHE A 756 -37.89 3.25 24.42
N CYS A 757 -36.80 3.98 24.40
CA CYS A 757 -36.87 5.42 24.22
C CYS A 757 -37.41 5.78 22.80
N TYR A 758 -38.21 6.85 22.73
CA TYR A 758 -38.84 7.36 21.49
C TYR A 758 -39.75 6.36 20.77
N ILE A 759 -40.28 5.33 21.48
CA ILE A 759 -41.29 4.43 20.89
C ILE A 759 -42.60 5.18 20.64
N LYS A 760 -43.33 4.75 19.59
CA LYS A 760 -44.65 5.28 19.28
C LYS A 760 -45.77 4.29 19.61
N THR A 761 -45.48 3.33 20.45
CA THR A 761 -46.38 2.26 20.91
C THR A 761 -47.44 2.81 21.85
N LYS A 762 -48.70 2.41 21.63
CA LYS A 762 -49.83 2.88 22.45
C LYS A 762 -49.98 2.10 23.74
N LYS A 763 -49.72 0.80 23.70
CA LYS A 763 -49.89 -0.13 24.82
C LYS A 763 -48.65 -0.94 25.05
N VAL A 764 -48.17 -1.00 26.30
CA VAL A 764 -46.96 -1.78 26.68
C VAL A 764 -47.29 -2.68 27.84
N ALA A 765 -46.98 -3.99 27.73
CA ALA A 765 -47.01 -4.91 28.86
C ALA A 765 -45.58 -5.37 29.23
N LEU A 766 -45.19 -5.05 30.45
CA LEU A 766 -43.89 -5.48 30.97
C LEU A 766 -43.96 -6.93 31.49
N SER A 767 -42.82 -7.60 31.47
CA SER A 767 -42.59 -8.99 31.89
C SER A 767 -42.77 -9.16 33.38
N GLN A 768 -43.40 -10.27 33.82
CA GLN A 768 -43.49 -10.70 35.21
C GLN A 768 -42.09 -10.95 35.85
N GLY A 769 -41.09 -11.24 35.04
CA GLY A 769 -39.71 -11.47 35.50
C GLY A 769 -38.93 -10.20 35.85
N MET A 770 -39.44 -8.99 35.49
CA MET A 770 -38.73 -7.75 35.76
C MET A 770 -38.88 -7.32 37.22
N THR A 771 -37.78 -6.86 37.84
CA THR A 771 -37.74 -6.32 39.20
C THR A 771 -37.49 -4.81 39.26
N SER A 772 -37.12 -4.21 38.14
CA SER A 772 -36.91 -2.76 38.01
C SER A 772 -37.16 -2.26 36.61
N ILE A 773 -37.58 -1.01 36.49
CA ILE A 773 -37.54 -0.22 35.25
C ILE A 773 -36.34 0.71 35.41
N VAL A 774 -35.33 0.54 34.55
CA VAL A 774 -34.06 1.28 34.65
C VAL A 774 -34.18 2.70 34.11
N ASN A 775 -33.10 3.49 34.26
CA ASN A 775 -33.09 4.88 33.84
C ASN A 775 -33.47 5.06 32.35
N GLU A 776 -34.29 6.06 32.06
CA GLU A 776 -34.64 6.51 30.73
C GLU A 776 -35.27 5.40 29.86
N THR A 777 -35.80 4.33 30.43
CA THR A 777 -36.34 3.16 29.68
C THR A 777 -37.34 3.59 28.60
N PHE A 778 -38.31 4.44 28.95
CA PHE A 778 -39.37 4.95 28.06
C PHE A 778 -39.22 6.44 27.74
N TYR A 779 -37.99 6.98 27.85
CA TYR A 779 -37.74 8.39 27.59
C TYR A 779 -38.32 8.82 26.22
N HIS A 780 -39.14 9.90 26.18
CA HIS A 780 -39.89 10.37 25.00
C HIS A 780 -40.85 9.32 24.37
N ALA A 781 -41.48 8.46 25.17
CA ALA A 781 -42.54 7.59 24.66
C ALA A 781 -43.92 8.32 24.67
N ASP A 782 -43.99 9.45 23.96
CA ASP A 782 -45.11 10.42 23.97
C ASP A 782 -46.45 9.88 23.47
N GLN A 783 -46.47 8.76 22.72
CA GLN A 783 -47.67 8.13 22.18
C GLN A 783 -48.18 7.00 23.10
N MET A 784 -47.46 6.63 24.15
CA MET A 784 -47.83 5.55 25.04
C MET A 784 -49.06 5.98 25.88
N LYS A 785 -50.17 5.27 25.71
CA LYS A 785 -51.47 5.55 26.38
C LYS A 785 -51.60 4.73 27.65
N ALA A 786 -51.14 3.50 27.62
CA ALA A 786 -51.34 2.57 28.73
C ALA A 786 -50.14 1.63 28.90
N ILE A 787 -49.80 1.34 30.13
CA ILE A 787 -48.74 0.40 30.48
C ILE A 787 -49.16 -0.58 31.57
N TYR A 788 -48.87 -1.86 31.40
CA TYR A 788 -48.98 -2.85 32.49
C TYR A 788 -47.61 -2.99 33.19
N ILE A 789 -47.65 -2.82 34.52
CA ILE A 789 -46.48 -2.94 35.40
C ILE A 789 -46.71 -4.07 36.38
N PRO A 790 -45.93 -5.15 36.40
CA PRO A 790 -46.08 -6.28 37.30
C PRO A 790 -45.63 -5.89 38.72
N ARG A 791 -46.24 -6.53 39.75
CA ARG A 791 -45.88 -6.32 41.17
C ARG A 791 -44.46 -6.73 41.54
N SER A 792 -43.77 -7.45 40.63
CA SER A 792 -42.34 -7.79 40.77
C SER A 792 -41.45 -6.57 40.69
N VAL A 793 -41.85 -5.51 39.94
CA VAL A 793 -41.14 -4.26 39.85
C VAL A 793 -41.16 -3.51 41.17
N LYS A 794 -39.97 -3.23 41.71
CA LYS A 794 -39.77 -2.55 43.00
C LYS A 794 -39.09 -1.18 42.86
N ASN A 795 -38.48 -0.91 41.71
CA ASN A 795 -37.71 0.31 41.49
C ASN A 795 -38.03 0.87 40.11
N ILE A 796 -38.20 2.20 40.02
CA ILE A 796 -38.32 2.97 38.75
C ILE A 796 -37.19 3.98 38.79
N GLY A 797 -36.29 3.90 37.82
CA GLY A 797 -35.11 4.75 37.70
C GLY A 797 -35.39 6.16 37.23
N ARG A 798 -34.35 7.00 37.23
CA ARG A 798 -34.42 8.40 36.82
C ARG A 798 -34.87 8.54 35.37
N SER A 799 -35.76 9.49 35.09
CA SER A 799 -36.30 9.80 33.77
C SER A 799 -36.84 8.57 32.99
N ALA A 800 -37.26 7.52 33.73
CA ALA A 800 -37.75 6.31 33.09
C ALA A 800 -39.03 6.56 32.25
N PHE A 801 -39.84 7.56 32.62
CA PHE A 801 -41.05 8.00 31.93
C PHE A 801 -41.02 9.49 31.56
N ASP A 802 -39.84 10.06 31.44
CA ASP A 802 -39.66 11.46 31.06
C ASP A 802 -40.21 11.71 29.65
N GLU A 803 -40.98 12.80 29.48
CA GLU A 803 -41.68 13.12 28.27
C GLU A 803 -42.66 12.03 27.76
N CYS A 804 -43.28 11.27 28.68
CA CYS A 804 -44.34 10.33 28.37
C CYS A 804 -45.70 11.01 28.53
N ASP A 805 -45.93 12.19 27.96
CA ASP A 805 -47.14 13.02 28.16
C ASP A 805 -48.44 12.37 27.68
N GLY A 806 -48.33 11.30 26.85
CA GLY A 806 -49.42 10.50 26.37
C GLY A 806 -50.04 9.54 27.38
N LEU A 807 -49.29 9.22 28.50
CA LEU A 807 -49.66 8.16 29.44
C LEU A 807 -50.92 8.53 30.23
N GLN A 808 -51.96 7.69 30.08
CA GLN A 808 -53.28 7.87 30.70
C GLN A 808 -53.55 6.84 31.80
N ASP A 809 -53.18 5.58 31.53
CA ASP A 809 -53.51 4.44 32.38
C ASP A 809 -52.31 3.60 32.72
N ILE A 810 -52.17 3.26 34.01
CA ILE A 810 -51.18 2.32 34.54
C ILE A 810 -51.92 1.11 35.14
N TYR A 811 -51.80 -0.06 34.55
CA TYR A 811 -52.33 -1.31 35.04
C TYR A 811 -51.26 -1.98 35.90
N TYR A 812 -51.38 -1.84 37.22
CA TYR A 812 -50.43 -2.41 38.19
C TYR A 812 -50.99 -3.71 38.83
N SER A 813 -50.22 -4.80 38.77
CA SER A 813 -50.71 -6.08 39.28
C SER A 813 -50.64 -6.26 40.81
N GLY A 814 -50.07 -5.30 41.52
CA GLY A 814 -50.04 -5.24 42.98
C GLY A 814 -51.14 -4.35 43.55
N SER A 815 -51.19 -4.36 44.90
CA SER A 815 -52.13 -3.50 45.63
C SER A 815 -51.60 -2.04 45.62
N GLU A 816 -52.49 -1.12 46.04
CA GLU A 816 -52.15 0.30 46.28
C GLU A 816 -50.99 0.41 47.30
N ALA A 817 -51.02 -0.43 48.36
CA ALA A 817 -49.92 -0.48 49.31
C ALA A 817 -48.58 -0.96 48.73
N ASP A 818 -48.63 -1.92 47.78
CA ASP A 818 -47.41 -2.34 47.06
C ASP A 818 -46.86 -1.21 46.19
N TRP A 819 -47.72 -0.40 45.55
CA TRP A 819 -47.36 0.76 44.76
C TRP A 819 -46.73 1.85 45.62
N ALA A 820 -47.32 2.15 46.76
CA ALA A 820 -46.84 3.18 47.68
C ALA A 820 -45.44 2.84 48.25
N ASN A 821 -45.08 1.55 48.28
CA ASN A 821 -43.77 1.07 48.71
C ASN A 821 -42.75 0.95 47.59
N MET A 822 -43.13 1.25 46.34
CA MET A 822 -42.23 1.23 45.21
C MET A 822 -41.27 2.43 45.25
N LYS A 823 -39.98 2.19 45.02
CA LYS A 823 -38.97 3.27 44.90
C LYS A 823 -39.03 3.90 43.52
N VAL A 824 -39.55 5.11 43.44
CA VAL A 824 -39.59 5.88 42.21
C VAL A 824 -38.62 7.04 42.34
N GLU A 825 -37.63 7.10 41.46
CA GLU A 825 -36.76 8.31 41.35
C GLU A 825 -37.60 9.49 40.91
N SER A 826 -37.48 10.62 41.64
CA SER A 826 -38.36 11.79 41.46
C SER A 826 -38.14 12.57 40.15
N THR A 827 -36.95 12.45 39.56
CA THR A 827 -36.61 13.25 38.38
C THR A 827 -37.12 12.58 37.11
N GLY A 828 -37.95 13.30 36.30
CA GLY A 828 -38.39 12.86 34.98
C GLY A 828 -39.35 11.67 35.01
N ASN A 829 -40.21 11.55 36.04
CA ASN A 829 -41.22 10.54 36.16
C ASN A 829 -42.59 11.12 36.48
N GLU A 830 -42.80 12.41 36.17
CA GLU A 830 -44.03 13.14 36.43
C GLU A 830 -45.25 12.57 35.69
N ALA A 831 -45.06 11.88 34.58
CA ALA A 831 -46.08 11.17 33.83
C ALA A 831 -46.83 10.14 34.69
N LEU A 832 -46.11 9.43 35.61
CA LEU A 832 -46.73 8.43 36.49
C LEU A 832 -47.70 9.04 37.51
N THR A 833 -47.50 10.30 37.92
CA THR A 833 -48.36 10.99 38.87
C THR A 833 -49.60 11.56 38.22
N LYS A 834 -49.59 11.71 36.90
CA LYS A 834 -50.72 12.23 36.08
C LYS A 834 -51.66 11.11 35.65
N ALA A 835 -51.15 9.88 35.53
CA ALA A 835 -51.89 8.74 35.02
C ALA A 835 -52.82 8.13 36.08
N THR A 836 -53.91 7.53 35.60
CA THR A 836 -54.80 6.73 36.45
C THR A 836 -54.18 5.37 36.72
N ILE A 837 -54.11 4.98 37.99
CA ILE A 837 -53.54 3.68 38.37
C ILE A 837 -54.66 2.70 38.67
N HIS A 838 -54.68 1.57 38.00
CA HIS A 838 -55.58 0.46 38.16
C HIS A 838 -54.81 -0.64 38.94
N TYR A 839 -55.18 -0.83 40.24
CA TYR A 839 -54.49 -1.78 41.11
C TYR A 839 -55.06 -3.19 40.94
N ASN A 840 -54.28 -4.21 41.31
CA ASN A 840 -54.59 -5.67 41.21
C ASN A 840 -55.00 -6.02 39.75
N ALA A 841 -54.46 -5.29 38.79
CA ALA A 841 -54.79 -5.47 37.37
C ALA A 841 -54.03 -6.68 36.78
N SER A 842 -54.61 -7.30 35.79
CA SER A 842 -54.00 -8.36 34.98
C SER A 842 -53.60 -7.78 33.60
N VAL A 843 -52.78 -8.53 32.87
CA VAL A 843 -52.38 -8.13 31.49
C VAL A 843 -53.61 -8.04 30.57
N SER A 844 -54.61 -8.89 30.81
CA SER A 844 -55.87 -8.86 30.00
C SER A 844 -56.63 -7.54 30.15
N ASP A 845 -56.50 -6.83 31.30
CA ASP A 845 -57.17 -5.57 31.54
C ASP A 845 -56.61 -4.44 30.65
N LEU A 846 -55.34 -4.58 30.17
CA LEU A 846 -54.76 -3.67 29.19
C LEU A 846 -55.39 -3.85 27.78
N GLY A 847 -56.16 -4.94 27.54
CA GLY A 847 -56.86 -5.23 26.30
C GLY A 847 -55.88 -5.45 25.13
N LEU A 848 -54.78 -6.17 25.41
CA LEU A 848 -53.89 -6.64 24.33
C LEU A 848 -54.51 -7.82 23.61
N THR A 849 -54.29 -7.92 22.33
CA THR A 849 -54.78 -9.04 21.50
C THR A 849 -54.03 -10.31 21.91
N GLU A 850 -54.78 -11.40 22.19
CA GLU A 850 -54.23 -12.71 22.64
C GLU A 850 -53.62 -13.54 21.48
N GLU A 851 -52.93 -12.95 20.53
CA GLU A 851 -52.35 -13.72 19.43
C GLU A 851 -51.18 -14.62 19.80
N PHE A 852 -50.74 -14.68 21.07
CA PHE A 852 -49.50 -15.37 21.47
C PHE A 852 -49.67 -16.70 22.23
N SER A 853 -50.88 -17.19 22.51
CA SER A 853 -50.99 -18.33 23.43
C SER A 853 -51.40 -19.69 22.84
N LEU A 854 -51.91 -19.79 21.63
CA LEU A 854 -52.40 -21.07 21.10
C LEU A 854 -51.48 -21.75 20.08
N LEU A 855 -50.72 -21.03 19.28
CA LEU A 855 -49.81 -21.63 18.28
C LEU A 855 -48.51 -22.16 18.91
N SER A 856 -47.99 -21.55 20.01
CA SER A 856 -46.80 -22.04 20.71
C SER A 856 -47.08 -23.27 21.61
N LEU A 857 -48.33 -23.51 21.98
CA LEU A 857 -48.74 -24.73 22.73
C LEU A 857 -48.92 -25.96 21.82
N LEU A 858 -49.07 -25.75 20.52
CA LEU A 858 -49.35 -26.82 19.57
C LEU A 858 -48.10 -27.22 18.73
N GLY A 859 -46.97 -26.54 18.88
CA GLY A 859 -45.72 -26.86 18.19
C GLY A 859 -45.84 -26.71 16.65
N LEU A 860 -46.72 -25.82 16.19
CA LEU A 860 -46.96 -25.57 14.76
C LEU A 860 -46.42 -24.17 14.36
#